data_5d36c13e5bb0f3d2e635265e0caa5fd0
#
_entry.id   5d36c13e5bb0f3d2e635265e0caa5fd0
#
_cell.length_a   1.000
_cell.length_b   1.000
_cell.length_c   1.000
_cell.angle_alpha   90.00
_cell.angle_beta   90.00
_cell.angle_gamma   90.00
#
_symmetry.space_group_name_H-M   'P 1'
#
loop_
_entity.id
_entity.type
_entity.pdbx_description
1 polymer ?
#
loop_
_entity_poly.entity_id
_entity_poly.type
_entity_poly.pdbx_seq_one_letter_code
_entity_poly.pdbx_strand_id
1 'polypeptide(L)'
;YVAFIASDPDVSQIRAFYSDRDLLWDDDFIGIVLDTFNDERRAYEFWVNPLGVQADSIYDDVNRRGDESWNAIWDSAGRITTEGYEVEMAIPLKQLRFSPSDSKQVWGVDFVRQFPRDRENRISNNPIDRDILCYLCQIRKLEGLADLQTSRNLEVIPMLTTTSVQNRSRSLGPWEKPGLDPDAGVDVRWGITQDLYLNATLNPDFSQVEADAPQLDINNTFSLFFPERRTFFLDGADYFDTFQNLVYTRNIADPDYGLKLTGKSGRHTYGVLTANDLSTSFIMPRSLGSNVTTLTLSNQDSGSRAVESDISIARYRLDLFDNSTIGAVFTDRRADALGYSNSVASIDAVLRPTNSDTVSIQGVYSRSENPVQLRERFGQANETSGNSLRVQYNHIDAEWDWRIGYDDIGKDFRADLGFVNRVDYKYFVTTVGRTWRADGDSFFSRIRLAADYDRTEDQSGKELEEELEFFLNMNGPAQSYLNALVGGSKTYWNGKTFDEQYNQLSMGFSPTANLGIGATLRIEDVVDFTNTRLGRSNRLGPFIRLQFGRHLQFNLSHTLQQFDVDGGRLFTANLSDLRTTYQFTAKSFLRFTLQYNDRERDQSLYLSSVQRRSKDLTAQLLYSYRFTAATRFFIGYSDASFQDDRFDSIEPINRSFFAKFTYAWQP
;
A
#
# COMPACT_ATOMS: atom_id res chain seq x y z
N TYR A 1 -12.75 -6.44 27.81
CA TYR A 1 -11.83 -5.46 28.40
C TYR A 1 -10.47 -6.13 28.62
N VAL A 2 -9.40 -5.41 28.29
CA VAL A 2 -8.01 -5.81 28.50
C VAL A 2 -7.30 -4.65 29.18
N ALA A 3 -6.53 -4.92 30.23
CA ALA A 3 -5.74 -3.93 30.93
C ALA A 3 -4.28 -4.38 31.01
N PHE A 4 -3.35 -3.45 30.86
CA PHE A 4 -1.92 -3.70 30.97
C PHE A 4 -1.30 -2.72 31.97
N ILE A 5 -0.34 -3.24 32.75
CA ILE A 5 0.58 -2.45 33.58
C ILE A 5 1.99 -2.75 33.08
N ALA A 6 2.62 -1.76 32.52
CA ALA A 6 3.98 -1.86 31.95
C ALA A 6 4.97 -1.10 32.83
N SER A 7 5.69 -1.82 33.69
CA SER A 7 6.76 -1.24 34.50
C SER A 7 7.97 -0.85 33.66
N ASP A 8 8.61 0.25 33.97
CA ASP A 8 9.81 0.75 33.31
C ASP A 8 10.80 1.29 34.35
N PRO A 9 12.06 0.84 34.32
CA PRO A 9 13.07 1.31 35.26
C PRO A 9 13.43 2.79 35.06
N ASP A 10 13.17 3.35 33.88
CA ASP A 10 13.41 4.75 33.55
C ASP A 10 12.24 5.34 32.77
N VAL A 11 11.25 5.83 33.49
CA VAL A 11 10.03 6.43 32.95
C VAL A 11 10.31 7.62 32.00
N SER A 12 11.47 8.29 32.17
CA SER A 12 11.84 9.42 31.29
C SER A 12 12.17 9.02 29.87
N GLN A 13 12.45 7.75 29.62
CA GLN A 13 12.76 7.19 28.29
C GLN A 13 11.53 6.62 27.58
N ILE A 14 10.34 6.61 28.21
CA ILE A 14 9.12 6.18 27.58
C ILE A 14 8.81 7.10 26.39
N ARG A 15 8.73 6.51 25.19
CA ARG A 15 8.35 7.23 23.97
C ARG A 15 6.84 7.23 23.85
N ALA A 16 6.24 8.39 23.93
CA ALA A 16 4.78 8.52 23.85
C ALA A 16 4.40 9.88 23.30
N PHE A 17 3.83 9.89 22.09
CA PHE A 17 3.39 11.08 21.40
C PHE A 17 1.92 10.96 21.01
N TYR A 18 1.23 12.10 20.94
CA TYR A 18 -0.04 12.13 20.26
C TYR A 18 0.20 12.04 18.75
N SER A 19 -0.38 11.06 18.12
CA SER A 19 -0.39 10.88 16.67
C SER A 19 -1.81 10.58 16.19
N ASP A 20 -2.02 10.58 14.89
CA ASP A 20 -3.25 10.02 14.34
C ASP A 20 -3.26 8.50 14.54
N ARG A 21 -4.44 7.88 14.47
CA ARG A 21 -4.61 6.43 14.53
C ARG A 21 -3.70 5.75 13.49
N ASP A 22 -3.19 4.59 13.83
CA ASP A 22 -2.31 3.75 13.01
C ASP A 22 -0.92 4.35 12.73
N LEU A 23 -0.50 5.38 13.53
CA LEU A 23 0.80 6.06 13.42
C LEU A 23 1.61 6.03 14.73
N LEU A 24 1.44 5.02 15.57
CA LEU A 24 2.13 4.92 16.88
C LEU A 24 3.42 4.09 16.86
N TRP A 25 3.88 3.64 15.70
CA TRP A 25 4.94 2.62 15.55
C TRP A 25 6.33 3.03 16.04
N ASP A 26 6.59 4.32 16.20
CA ASP A 26 7.84 4.83 16.78
C ASP A 26 7.81 4.96 18.31
N ASP A 27 6.63 4.73 18.94
CA ASP A 27 6.37 4.87 20.36
C ASP A 27 6.62 3.56 21.15
N ASP A 28 6.62 3.65 22.49
CA ASP A 28 6.25 2.51 23.32
C ASP A 28 4.80 2.17 23.04
N PHE A 29 4.48 0.90 22.83
CA PHE A 29 3.10 0.45 22.74
C PHE A 29 2.94 -0.97 23.25
N ILE A 30 1.74 -1.30 23.59
CA ILE A 30 1.32 -2.63 23.99
C ILE A 30 0.10 -3.04 23.20
N GLY A 31 -0.13 -4.33 23.10
CA GLY A 31 -1.28 -4.82 22.37
C GLY A 31 -1.61 -6.27 22.61
N ILE A 32 -2.71 -6.65 22.00
CA ILE A 32 -3.23 -8.01 21.99
C ILE A 32 -3.43 -8.47 20.55
N VAL A 33 -3.01 -9.69 20.29
CA VAL A 33 -3.24 -10.40 19.03
C VAL A 33 -4.24 -11.52 19.29
N LEU A 34 -5.29 -11.61 18.49
CA LEU A 34 -6.41 -12.53 18.66
C LEU A 34 -6.69 -13.32 17.38
N ASP A 35 -6.35 -14.62 17.37
CA ASP A 35 -6.84 -15.56 16.35
C ASP A 35 -8.19 -16.13 16.81
N THR A 36 -9.26 -15.50 16.37
CA THR A 36 -10.62 -15.79 16.78
C THR A 36 -11.25 -17.00 16.10
N PHE A 37 -10.67 -17.46 14.98
CA PHE A 37 -11.06 -18.70 14.31
C PHE A 37 -10.24 -19.90 14.80
N ASN A 38 -9.14 -19.64 15.53
CA ASN A 38 -8.17 -20.65 15.96
C ASN A 38 -7.69 -21.51 14.80
N ASP A 39 -7.45 -20.87 13.67
CA ASP A 39 -7.03 -21.52 12.42
C ASP A 39 -5.58 -21.22 12.05
N GLU A 40 -4.90 -20.41 12.90
CA GLU A 40 -3.48 -20.08 12.80
C GLU A 40 -3.10 -19.36 11.50
N ARG A 41 -4.07 -18.64 10.89
CA ARG A 41 -3.90 -17.97 9.60
C ARG A 41 -4.15 -16.49 9.63
N ARG A 42 -5.08 -16.08 10.49
CA ARG A 42 -5.52 -14.69 10.56
C ARG A 42 -5.78 -14.31 12.00
N ALA A 43 -5.26 -13.16 12.39
CA ALA A 43 -5.49 -12.59 13.73
C ALA A 43 -5.86 -11.13 13.66
N TYR A 44 -6.67 -10.68 14.60
CA TYR A 44 -6.92 -9.27 14.88
C TYR A 44 -5.84 -8.75 15.81
N GLU A 45 -5.29 -7.60 15.51
CA GLU A 45 -4.28 -6.93 16.31
C GLU A 45 -4.83 -5.60 16.80
N PHE A 46 -4.67 -5.32 18.11
CA PHE A 46 -5.06 -4.06 18.74
C PHE A 46 -3.88 -3.52 19.52
N TRP A 47 -3.46 -2.31 19.20
CA TRP A 47 -2.28 -1.67 19.73
C TRP A 47 -2.60 -0.32 20.35
N VAL A 48 -1.97 0.01 21.47
CA VAL A 48 -2.17 1.30 22.17
C VAL A 48 -0.84 1.80 22.73
N ASN A 49 -0.55 3.09 22.51
CA ASN A 49 0.58 3.76 23.14
C ASN A 49 0.23 4.26 24.56
N PRO A 50 1.20 4.73 25.37
CA PRO A 50 0.96 5.23 26.74
C PRO A 50 0.00 6.43 26.86
N LEU A 51 -0.36 7.09 25.75
CA LEU A 51 -1.31 8.22 25.71
C LEU A 51 -2.69 7.84 25.18
N GLY A 52 -2.93 6.54 24.93
CA GLY A 52 -4.20 6.05 24.43
C GLY A 52 -4.40 6.20 22.93
N VAL A 53 -3.34 6.48 22.16
CA VAL A 53 -3.39 6.44 20.69
C VAL A 53 -3.53 5.00 20.24
N GLN A 54 -4.48 4.75 19.34
CA GLN A 54 -4.85 3.42 18.85
C GLN A 54 -4.18 3.11 17.52
N ALA A 55 -3.85 1.82 17.31
CA ALA A 55 -3.71 1.21 16.00
C ALA A 55 -4.39 -0.16 16.00
N ASP A 56 -4.90 -0.59 14.86
CA ASP A 56 -5.41 -1.93 14.67
C ASP A 56 -5.11 -2.44 13.27
N SER A 57 -5.01 -3.74 13.16
CA SER A 57 -4.71 -4.43 11.90
C SER A 57 -5.30 -5.83 11.88
N ILE A 58 -5.32 -6.40 10.68
CA ILE A 58 -5.53 -7.84 10.51
C ILE A 58 -4.22 -8.44 10.05
N TYR A 59 -3.64 -9.31 10.86
CA TYR A 59 -2.45 -10.06 10.50
C TYR A 59 -2.84 -11.31 9.69
N ASP A 60 -2.25 -11.49 8.50
CA ASP A 60 -2.33 -12.69 7.68
C ASP A 60 -1.01 -13.47 7.78
N ASP A 61 -1.04 -14.63 8.43
CA ASP A 61 0.14 -15.47 8.62
C ASP A 61 0.59 -16.18 7.33
N VAL A 62 -0.31 -16.35 6.36
CA VAL A 62 0.03 -16.96 5.06
C VAL A 62 0.95 -16.01 4.27
N ASN A 63 0.61 -14.74 4.22
CA ASN A 63 1.38 -13.69 3.54
C ASN A 63 2.37 -12.99 4.49
N ARG A 64 2.32 -13.28 5.79
CA ARG A 64 3.14 -12.69 6.86
C ARG A 64 3.08 -11.16 6.86
N ARG A 65 1.90 -10.62 6.72
CA ARG A 65 1.65 -9.19 6.58
C ARG A 65 0.46 -8.74 7.43
N GLY A 66 0.59 -7.60 8.09
CA GLY A 66 -0.51 -6.86 8.69
C GLY A 66 -1.22 -6.00 7.65
N ASP A 67 -2.55 -5.92 7.73
CA ASP A 67 -3.38 -4.98 6.98
C ASP A 67 -3.91 -3.92 7.95
N GLU A 68 -3.24 -2.77 7.99
CA GLU A 68 -3.60 -1.60 8.81
C GLU A 68 -4.79 -0.81 8.23
N SER A 69 -5.28 -1.19 7.06
CA SER A 69 -6.45 -0.54 6.47
C SER A 69 -7.76 -0.94 7.13
N TRP A 70 -7.76 -2.07 7.86
CA TRP A 70 -8.89 -2.49 8.68
C TRP A 70 -9.02 -1.59 9.91
N ASN A 71 -10.23 -1.13 10.18
CA ASN A 71 -10.50 -0.21 11.28
C ASN A 71 -11.70 -0.68 12.11
N ALA A 72 -11.45 -1.05 13.37
CA ALA A 72 -12.49 -1.38 14.34
C ALA A 72 -12.95 -0.14 15.13
N ILE A 73 -14.18 -0.18 15.62
CA ILE A 73 -14.71 0.82 16.57
C ILE A 73 -14.54 0.25 17.98
N TRP A 74 -13.54 0.74 18.71
CA TRP A 74 -13.22 0.34 20.08
C TRP A 74 -12.63 1.51 20.86
N ASP A 75 -12.59 1.40 22.17
CA ASP A 75 -12.09 2.45 23.04
C ASP A 75 -10.80 2.04 23.75
N SER A 76 -9.93 3.02 24.00
CA SER A 76 -8.70 2.86 24.74
C SER A 76 -8.44 4.06 25.65
N ALA A 77 -7.72 3.82 26.72
CA ALA A 77 -7.17 4.85 27.58
C ALA A 77 -5.74 4.47 27.99
N GLY A 78 -4.88 5.46 28.14
CA GLY A 78 -3.50 5.26 28.58
C GLY A 78 -3.06 6.39 29.51
N ARG A 79 -2.19 6.06 30.47
CA ARG A 79 -1.53 7.05 31.32
C ARG A 79 -0.11 6.62 31.69
N ILE A 80 0.79 7.58 31.71
CA ILE A 80 2.13 7.40 32.26
C ILE A 80 2.05 7.56 33.77
N THR A 81 2.68 6.65 34.53
CA THR A 81 2.76 6.62 35.98
C THR A 81 4.19 6.88 36.46
N THR A 82 4.43 6.86 37.74
CA THR A 82 5.78 6.95 38.32
C THR A 82 6.62 5.69 38.15
N GLU A 83 5.98 4.57 37.78
CA GLU A 83 6.63 3.25 37.67
C GLU A 83 6.60 2.69 36.23
N GLY A 84 6.05 3.46 35.28
CA GLY A 84 5.89 3.03 33.91
C GLY A 84 4.66 3.62 33.23
N TYR A 85 3.77 2.78 32.70
CA TYR A 85 2.50 3.22 32.13
C TYR A 85 1.41 2.14 32.23
N GLU A 86 0.18 2.57 32.19
CA GLU A 86 -1.00 1.72 32.21
C GLU A 86 -1.87 2.00 30.99
N VAL A 87 -2.46 0.94 30.44
CA VAL A 87 -3.36 1.02 29.28
C VAL A 87 -4.57 0.13 29.53
N GLU A 88 -5.74 0.64 29.15
CA GLU A 88 -6.98 -0.12 29.10
C GLU A 88 -7.55 -0.12 27.68
N MET A 89 -8.11 -1.26 27.26
CA MET A 89 -8.75 -1.46 25.96
C MET A 89 -10.16 -2.03 26.15
N ALA A 90 -11.15 -1.43 25.51
CA ALA A 90 -12.51 -1.94 25.44
C ALA A 90 -12.83 -2.33 24.00
N ILE A 91 -12.71 -3.61 23.68
CA ILE A 91 -12.90 -4.15 22.34
C ILE A 91 -14.27 -4.82 22.25
N PRO A 92 -15.26 -4.23 21.57
CA PRO A 92 -16.58 -4.83 21.40
C PRO A 92 -16.50 -6.09 20.54
N LEU A 93 -17.05 -7.20 21.00
CA LEU A 93 -17.05 -8.47 20.28
C LEU A 93 -17.71 -8.39 18.88
N LYS A 94 -18.60 -7.44 18.66
CA LYS A 94 -19.21 -7.17 17.36
C LYS A 94 -18.21 -6.69 16.29
N GLN A 95 -17.00 -6.27 16.67
CA GLN A 95 -15.95 -5.89 15.75
C GLN A 95 -15.13 -7.10 15.27
N LEU A 96 -15.25 -8.23 15.97
CA LEU A 96 -14.50 -9.46 15.67
C LEU A 96 -15.39 -10.43 14.90
N ARG A 97 -14.79 -11.11 13.92
CA ARG A 97 -15.39 -12.28 13.28
C ARG A 97 -14.86 -13.52 13.98
N PHE A 98 -15.71 -14.46 14.31
CA PHE A 98 -15.34 -15.73 14.92
C PHE A 98 -16.32 -16.83 14.53
N SER A 99 -15.93 -18.10 14.69
CA SER A 99 -16.82 -19.22 14.38
C SER A 99 -18.06 -19.23 15.23
N PRO A 100 -19.26 -19.32 14.65
CA PRO A 100 -20.48 -19.57 15.41
C PRO A 100 -20.36 -20.96 16.05
N SER A 101 -20.42 -21.03 17.36
CA SER A 101 -20.38 -22.28 18.10
C SER A 101 -21.23 -22.16 19.35
N ASP A 102 -22.10 -23.13 19.58
CA ASP A 102 -22.84 -23.30 20.83
C ASP A 102 -21.95 -23.82 21.99
N SER A 103 -20.69 -24.13 21.68
CA SER A 103 -19.69 -24.61 22.63
C SER A 103 -18.71 -23.51 23.05
N LYS A 104 -17.82 -23.82 23.96
CA LYS A 104 -16.75 -22.93 24.39
C LYS A 104 -15.84 -22.55 23.19
N GLN A 105 -15.59 -21.26 23.03
CA GLN A 105 -14.63 -20.74 22.07
C GLN A 105 -13.20 -21.02 22.55
N VAL A 106 -12.32 -21.32 21.59
CA VAL A 106 -10.86 -21.37 21.80
C VAL A 106 -10.23 -20.40 20.83
N TRP A 107 -9.53 -19.40 21.32
CA TRP A 107 -8.88 -18.39 20.50
C TRP A 107 -7.37 -18.43 20.70
N GLY A 108 -6.59 -18.17 19.66
CA GLY A 108 -5.17 -17.87 19.80
C GLY A 108 -5.00 -16.49 20.43
N VAL A 109 -4.02 -16.34 21.35
CA VAL A 109 -3.76 -15.06 22.03
C VAL A 109 -2.27 -14.80 22.21
N ASP A 110 -1.83 -13.59 21.89
CA ASP A 110 -0.52 -13.05 22.26
C ASP A 110 -0.66 -11.67 22.90
N PHE A 111 0.05 -11.44 24.00
CA PHE A 111 0.18 -10.13 24.63
C PHE A 111 1.57 -9.61 24.33
N VAL A 112 1.65 -8.43 23.73
CA VAL A 112 2.88 -7.87 23.19
C VAL A 112 3.14 -6.50 23.79
N ARG A 113 4.39 -6.24 24.16
CA ARG A 113 4.92 -4.90 24.44
C ARG A 113 6.04 -4.59 23.45
N GLN A 114 5.94 -3.49 22.75
CA GLN A 114 7.05 -2.91 22.00
C GLN A 114 7.79 -1.93 22.90
N PHE A 115 9.10 -2.10 22.96
CA PHE A 115 9.96 -1.40 23.89
C PHE A 115 11.13 -0.75 23.12
N PRO A 116 10.90 0.42 22.49
CA PRO A 116 11.91 1.11 21.70
C PRO A 116 12.85 1.91 22.62
N ARG A 117 14.08 1.44 22.79
CA ARG A 117 15.14 2.12 23.51
C ARG A 117 16.34 2.31 22.57
N ASP A 118 17.54 2.05 23.01
CA ASP A 118 18.72 2.00 22.13
C ASP A 118 18.49 1.05 20.95
N ARG A 119 17.78 -0.07 21.21
CA ARG A 119 17.30 -1.01 20.20
C ARG A 119 15.81 -1.21 20.33
N GLU A 120 15.21 -1.65 19.27
CA GLU A 120 13.83 -2.05 19.27
C GLU A 120 13.69 -3.45 19.85
N ASN A 121 12.94 -3.58 20.94
CA ASN A 121 12.69 -4.84 21.60
C ASN A 121 11.20 -5.15 21.62
N ARG A 122 10.84 -6.37 21.23
CA ARG A 122 9.49 -6.91 21.36
C ARG A 122 9.47 -7.92 22.52
N ILE A 123 8.58 -7.70 23.47
CA ILE A 123 8.32 -8.61 24.57
C ILE A 123 6.97 -9.26 24.31
N SER A 124 6.91 -10.58 24.37
CA SER A 124 5.70 -11.37 24.20
C SER A 124 5.54 -12.36 25.34
N ASN A 125 4.31 -12.72 25.68
CA ASN A 125 4.05 -13.83 26.62
C ASN A 125 4.25 -15.20 26.00
N ASN A 126 4.56 -15.26 24.69
CA ASN A 126 4.84 -16.49 23.95
C ASN A 126 6.33 -16.52 23.54
N PRO A 127 7.07 -17.60 23.80
CA PRO A 127 8.39 -17.80 23.22
C PRO A 127 8.22 -18.08 21.72
N ILE A 128 8.77 -17.19 20.88
CA ILE A 128 8.68 -17.32 19.42
C ILE A 128 9.95 -17.92 18.87
N ASP A 129 9.85 -19.11 18.30
CA ASP A 129 10.91 -19.78 17.55
C ASP A 129 11.00 -19.21 16.14
N ARG A 130 12.16 -18.71 15.76
CA ARG A 130 12.40 -18.10 14.44
C ARG A 130 12.61 -19.10 13.32
N ASP A 131 12.77 -20.41 13.66
CA ASP A 131 12.82 -21.49 12.69
C ASP A 131 11.43 -21.95 12.23
N ILE A 132 10.39 -21.42 12.88
CA ILE A 132 8.99 -21.68 12.54
C ILE A 132 8.40 -20.44 11.89
N LEU A 133 8.05 -20.52 10.60
CA LEU A 133 7.46 -19.39 9.85
C LEU A 133 6.11 -18.92 10.38
N CYS A 134 5.29 -19.87 10.80
CA CYS A 134 3.96 -19.60 11.31
C CYS A 134 4.05 -18.94 12.70
N TYR A 135 3.71 -17.67 12.80
CA TYR A 135 3.64 -16.95 14.08
C TYR A 135 2.43 -17.38 14.90
N LEU A 136 1.26 -17.46 14.26
CA LEU A 136 -0.01 -17.77 14.94
C LEU A 136 -0.07 -19.23 15.46
N CYS A 137 0.73 -20.14 14.87
CA CYS A 137 0.86 -21.49 15.39
C CYS A 137 1.55 -21.57 16.75
N GLN A 138 2.31 -20.52 17.11
CA GLN A 138 3.13 -20.50 18.32
C GLN A 138 2.48 -19.76 19.48
N ILE A 139 1.35 -19.08 19.24
CA ILE A 139 0.67 -18.31 20.28
C ILE A 139 -0.21 -19.21 21.15
N ARG A 140 -0.37 -18.85 22.41
CA ARG A 140 -1.16 -19.61 23.40
C ARG A 140 -2.64 -19.57 23.06
N LYS A 141 -3.37 -20.56 23.60
CA LYS A 141 -4.81 -20.67 23.42
C LYS A 141 -5.54 -20.11 24.63
N LEU A 142 -6.50 -19.22 24.37
CA LEU A 142 -7.43 -18.66 25.34
C LEU A 142 -8.71 -19.50 25.33
N GLU A 143 -9.03 -20.08 26.47
CA GLU A 143 -10.23 -20.89 26.67
C GLU A 143 -11.16 -20.26 27.72
N GLY A 144 -12.39 -20.67 27.74
CA GLY A 144 -13.38 -20.24 28.74
C GLY A 144 -14.38 -19.19 28.24
N LEU A 145 -14.23 -18.71 27.02
CA LEU A 145 -15.22 -17.86 26.37
C LEU A 145 -16.42 -18.73 25.95
N ALA A 146 -17.58 -18.51 26.53
CA ALA A 146 -18.81 -19.25 26.21
C ALA A 146 -19.97 -18.26 26.05
N ASP A 147 -21.04 -18.69 25.38
CA ASP A 147 -22.29 -17.93 25.20
C ASP A 147 -22.06 -16.52 24.60
N LEU A 148 -21.06 -16.40 23.72
CA LEU A 148 -20.77 -15.13 23.05
C LEU A 148 -21.92 -14.79 22.10
N GLN A 149 -22.71 -13.77 22.47
CA GLN A 149 -23.76 -13.24 21.61
C GLN A 149 -23.24 -11.98 20.92
N THR A 150 -23.34 -11.95 19.60
CA THR A 150 -23.13 -10.72 18.83
C THR A 150 -24.47 -10.00 18.65
N SER A 151 -24.45 -8.69 18.72
CA SER A 151 -25.58 -7.86 18.32
C SER A 151 -25.78 -7.93 16.79
N ARG A 152 -26.81 -7.26 16.28
CA ARG A 152 -27.15 -7.27 14.83
C ARG A 152 -26.08 -6.77 13.88
N ASN A 153 -24.90 -6.39 14.33
CA ASN A 153 -23.73 -5.96 13.53
C ASN A 153 -24.08 -5.12 12.28
N LEU A 154 -25.11 -4.28 12.40
CA LEU A 154 -25.49 -3.37 11.34
C LEU A 154 -24.86 -2.01 11.60
N GLU A 155 -24.16 -1.51 10.61
CA GLU A 155 -23.57 -0.18 10.61
C GLU A 155 -23.98 0.53 9.33
N VAL A 156 -24.50 1.73 9.45
CA VAL A 156 -24.87 2.59 8.33
C VAL A 156 -24.07 3.88 8.44
N ILE A 157 -23.31 4.21 7.40
CA ILE A 157 -22.39 5.34 7.38
C ILE A 157 -22.79 6.31 6.27
N PRO A 158 -23.75 7.23 6.53
CA PRO A 158 -23.97 8.35 5.62
C PRO A 158 -22.75 9.25 5.57
N MET A 159 -22.45 9.73 4.37
CA MET A 159 -21.36 10.63 4.07
C MET A 159 -21.90 11.87 3.38
N LEU A 160 -21.37 13.01 3.77
CA LEU A 160 -21.64 14.29 3.12
C LEU A 160 -20.32 14.98 2.85
N THR A 161 -20.10 15.32 1.61
CA THR A 161 -18.92 16.07 1.15
C THR A 161 -19.39 17.32 0.44
N THR A 162 -18.68 18.41 0.62
CA THR A 162 -18.85 19.59 -0.20
C THR A 162 -17.48 20.11 -0.62
N THR A 163 -17.36 20.39 -1.90
CA THR A 163 -16.14 20.94 -2.48
C THR A 163 -16.45 22.28 -3.15
N SER A 164 -15.46 23.17 -3.11
CA SER A 164 -15.49 24.40 -3.88
C SER A 164 -14.15 24.55 -4.57
N VAL A 165 -14.13 24.33 -5.87
CA VAL A 165 -12.90 24.32 -6.67
C VAL A 165 -12.91 25.53 -7.59
N GLN A 166 -11.79 26.24 -7.63
CA GLN A 166 -11.51 27.28 -8.61
C GLN A 166 -10.30 26.82 -9.42
N ASN A 167 -10.50 26.64 -10.70
CA ASN A 167 -9.44 26.36 -11.66
C ASN A 167 -9.17 27.56 -12.54
N ARG A 168 -7.98 27.64 -13.07
CA ARG A 168 -7.67 28.42 -14.27
C ARG A 168 -6.74 27.64 -15.18
N SER A 169 -6.83 27.90 -16.47
CA SER A 169 -5.96 27.24 -17.44
C SER A 169 -4.49 27.58 -17.21
N ARG A 170 -3.59 26.69 -17.61
CA ARG A 170 -2.13 26.93 -17.58
C ARG A 170 -1.67 28.07 -18.50
N SER A 171 -2.55 28.67 -19.31
CA SER A 171 -2.31 29.89 -20.05
C SER A 171 -2.65 31.17 -19.25
N LEU A 172 -2.94 31.03 -17.96
CA LEU A 172 -3.33 32.10 -17.03
C LEU A 172 -4.58 32.84 -17.45
N GLY A 173 -5.57 32.13 -18.00
CA GLY A 173 -6.91 32.65 -18.26
C GLY A 173 -7.60 33.12 -16.97
N PRO A 174 -8.82 33.69 -17.07
CA PRO A 174 -9.60 34.05 -15.90
C PRO A 174 -9.86 32.82 -15.01
N TRP A 175 -9.99 33.06 -13.70
CA TRP A 175 -10.43 32.00 -12.78
C TRP A 175 -11.87 31.60 -13.09
N GLU A 176 -12.13 30.31 -13.04
CA GLU A 176 -13.49 29.78 -13.05
C GLU A 176 -14.24 30.28 -11.81
N LYS A 177 -15.54 30.51 -11.95
CA LYS A 177 -16.34 30.94 -10.80
C LYS A 177 -16.41 29.78 -9.79
N PRO A 178 -16.20 30.06 -8.48
CA PRO A 178 -16.36 29.03 -7.47
C PRO A 178 -17.80 28.54 -7.46
N GLY A 179 -17.97 27.23 -7.51
CA GLY A 179 -19.22 26.55 -7.25
C GLY A 179 -19.11 25.78 -5.94
N LEU A 180 -20.20 25.64 -5.21
CA LEU A 180 -20.32 24.63 -4.18
C LEU A 180 -20.87 23.38 -4.86
N ASP A 181 -20.15 22.29 -4.75
CA ASP A 181 -20.51 20.98 -5.27
C ASP A 181 -20.73 20.03 -4.07
N PRO A 182 -21.97 19.95 -3.57
CA PRO A 182 -22.32 19.02 -2.50
C PRO A 182 -22.51 17.63 -3.08
N ASP A 183 -21.96 16.64 -2.44
CA ASP A 183 -22.08 15.24 -2.76
C ASP A 183 -22.46 14.42 -1.51
N ALA A 184 -23.28 13.39 -1.66
CA ALA A 184 -23.76 12.56 -0.58
C ALA A 184 -23.76 11.09 -0.97
N GLY A 185 -23.22 10.28 -0.08
CA GLY A 185 -23.17 8.83 -0.25
C GLY A 185 -23.53 8.09 1.02
N VAL A 186 -23.64 6.78 0.93
CA VAL A 186 -23.89 5.92 2.08
C VAL A 186 -23.19 4.58 1.93
N ASP A 187 -22.48 4.18 2.98
CA ASP A 187 -21.97 2.83 3.15
C ASP A 187 -22.82 2.08 4.18
N VAL A 188 -23.07 0.80 3.91
CA VAL A 188 -23.75 -0.12 4.82
C VAL A 188 -22.86 -1.32 5.05
N ARG A 189 -22.59 -1.65 6.29
CA ARG A 189 -21.93 -2.88 6.71
C ARG A 189 -22.88 -3.70 7.57
N TRP A 190 -23.15 -4.94 7.16
CA TRP A 190 -24.06 -5.82 7.86
C TRP A 190 -23.43 -7.20 8.08
N GLY A 191 -23.20 -7.55 9.33
CA GLY A 191 -22.91 -8.93 9.74
C GLY A 191 -24.19 -9.75 9.70
N ILE A 192 -24.44 -10.49 8.60
CA ILE A 192 -25.57 -11.38 8.45
C ILE A 192 -25.48 -12.50 9.50
N THR A 193 -24.26 -13.03 9.68
CA THR A 193 -23.88 -13.94 10.74
C THR A 193 -22.55 -13.44 11.34
N GLN A 194 -21.98 -14.15 12.30
CA GLN A 194 -20.71 -13.80 12.94
C GLN A 194 -19.51 -13.93 11.97
N ASP A 195 -19.66 -14.72 10.94
CA ASP A 195 -18.63 -15.08 9.95
C ASP A 195 -18.96 -14.64 8.52
N LEU A 196 -20.15 -14.04 8.29
CA LEU A 196 -20.62 -13.58 6.96
C LEU A 196 -21.04 -12.11 7.01
N TYR A 197 -20.38 -11.28 6.20
CA TYR A 197 -20.62 -9.83 6.12
C TYR A 197 -21.01 -9.40 4.72
N LEU A 198 -22.03 -8.54 4.66
CA LEU A 198 -22.42 -7.80 3.47
C LEU A 198 -22.04 -6.34 3.62
N ASN A 199 -21.28 -5.83 2.67
CA ASN A 199 -20.97 -4.41 2.53
C ASN A 199 -21.67 -3.90 1.27
N ALA A 200 -22.35 -2.77 1.38
CA ALA A 200 -22.98 -2.09 0.25
C ALA A 200 -22.55 -0.61 0.26
N THR A 201 -22.42 -0.03 -0.91
CA THR A 201 -22.15 1.40 -1.06
C THR A 201 -23.00 1.97 -2.19
N LEU A 202 -23.45 3.19 -2.01
CA LEU A 202 -24.11 4.00 -3.03
C LEU A 202 -23.42 5.36 -3.06
N ASN A 203 -22.99 5.77 -4.24
CA ASN A 203 -22.26 7.00 -4.48
C ASN A 203 -21.15 7.21 -3.44
N PRO A 204 -20.20 6.25 -3.33
CA PRO A 204 -19.14 6.34 -2.34
C PRO A 204 -18.29 7.58 -2.62
N ASP A 205 -17.98 8.33 -1.57
CA ASP A 205 -17.14 9.52 -1.69
C ASP A 205 -15.69 9.15 -2.02
N PHE A 206 -15.21 9.59 -3.17
CA PHE A 206 -13.84 9.44 -3.65
C PHE A 206 -12.99 10.68 -3.43
N SER A 207 -13.50 11.72 -2.76
CA SER A 207 -12.71 12.88 -2.44
C SER A 207 -11.51 12.44 -1.57
N GLN A 208 -10.32 12.51 -2.14
CA GLN A 208 -9.09 12.24 -1.42
C GLN A 208 -8.83 13.40 -0.46
N VAL A 209 -9.12 13.18 0.81
CA VAL A 209 -8.84 14.15 1.87
C VAL A 209 -7.34 14.34 2.05
N GLU A 210 -6.55 13.28 1.85
CA GLU A 210 -5.09 13.30 1.94
C GLU A 210 -4.44 13.03 0.59
N ALA A 211 -3.51 13.91 0.21
CA ALA A 211 -2.71 13.71 -1.00
C ALA A 211 -1.85 12.45 -0.88
N ASP A 212 -1.72 11.70 -1.97
CA ASP A 212 -0.77 10.60 -2.08
C ASP A 212 0.67 11.11 -1.86
N ALA A 213 1.57 10.23 -1.42
CA ALA A 213 2.97 10.59 -1.31
C ALA A 213 3.52 10.94 -2.70
N PRO A 214 4.23 12.06 -2.85
CA PRO A 214 4.74 12.47 -4.14
C PRO A 214 5.81 11.47 -4.62
N GLN A 215 5.75 11.11 -5.90
CA GLN A 215 6.72 10.25 -6.55
C GLN A 215 7.39 11.00 -7.70
N LEU A 216 8.70 10.82 -7.88
CA LEU A 216 9.40 11.30 -9.06
C LEU A 216 9.10 10.36 -10.23
N ASP A 217 8.17 10.75 -11.07
CA ASP A 217 7.83 10.05 -12.31
C ASP A 217 8.64 10.64 -13.48
N ILE A 218 9.95 10.40 -13.43
CA ILE A 218 10.88 10.81 -14.48
C ILE A 218 11.64 9.58 -14.95
N ASN A 219 11.70 9.37 -16.29
CA ASN A 219 12.37 8.23 -16.88
C ASN A 219 11.80 6.87 -16.44
N ASN A 220 10.47 6.77 -16.34
CA ASN A 220 9.74 5.55 -16.00
C ASN A 220 8.89 5.09 -17.20
N THR A 221 8.88 3.78 -17.46
CA THR A 221 8.13 3.16 -18.57
C THR A 221 6.92 2.37 -18.08
N PHE A 222 6.82 2.08 -16.79
CA PHE A 222 5.74 1.30 -16.19
C PHE A 222 4.81 2.16 -15.35
N SER A 223 3.53 1.78 -15.31
CA SER A 223 2.53 2.42 -14.45
C SER A 223 2.87 2.27 -12.97
N LEU A 224 2.72 3.34 -12.21
CA LEU A 224 2.99 3.37 -10.78
C LEU A 224 1.85 2.70 -10.00
N PHE A 225 2.20 2.02 -8.92
CA PHE A 225 1.24 1.46 -7.97
C PHE A 225 0.87 2.50 -6.91
N PHE A 226 -0.45 2.64 -6.67
CA PHE A 226 -0.98 3.43 -5.57
C PHE A 226 -1.87 2.56 -4.67
N PRO A 227 -1.66 2.56 -3.35
CA PRO A 227 -2.48 1.76 -2.44
C PRO A 227 -3.93 2.25 -2.42
N GLU A 228 -4.88 1.35 -2.18
CA GLU A 228 -6.29 1.67 -1.98
C GLU A 228 -6.47 2.47 -0.67
N ARG A 229 -7.43 3.39 -0.63
CA ARG A 229 -7.75 4.21 0.55
C ARG A 229 -9.25 4.31 0.83
N ARG A 230 -10.09 3.84 -0.08
CA ARG A 230 -11.55 3.92 0.04
C ARG A 230 -12.07 2.82 0.95
N THR A 231 -12.80 3.20 2.00
CA THR A 231 -13.24 2.30 3.08
C THR A 231 -14.03 1.10 2.57
N PHE A 232 -14.93 1.28 1.60
CA PHE A 232 -15.69 0.18 1.02
C PHE A 232 -14.79 -0.93 0.43
N PHE A 233 -13.72 -0.56 -0.27
CA PHE A 233 -12.81 -1.53 -0.88
C PHE A 233 -11.83 -2.13 0.12
N LEU A 234 -11.43 -1.39 1.14
CA LEU A 234 -10.47 -1.84 2.16
C LEU A 234 -11.07 -2.90 3.10
N ASP A 235 -12.31 -2.75 3.55
CA ASP A 235 -12.93 -3.73 4.46
C ASP A 235 -13.03 -5.11 3.80
N GLY A 236 -12.28 -6.09 4.32
CA GLY A 236 -12.22 -7.45 3.77
C GLY A 236 -11.50 -7.55 2.41
N ALA A 237 -10.58 -6.63 2.09
CA ALA A 237 -9.76 -6.69 0.87
C ALA A 237 -8.92 -7.98 0.80
N ASP A 238 -8.42 -8.43 1.94
CA ASP A 238 -7.62 -9.65 2.11
C ASP A 238 -8.32 -10.94 1.65
N TYR A 239 -9.64 -10.93 1.59
CA TYR A 239 -10.41 -12.06 1.04
C TYR A 239 -10.16 -12.27 -0.46
N PHE A 240 -9.77 -11.21 -1.19
CA PHE A 240 -9.56 -11.22 -2.64
C PHE A 240 -8.07 -11.30 -3.03
N ASP A 241 -7.16 -11.30 -2.06
CA ASP A 241 -5.72 -11.39 -2.33
C ASP A 241 -5.35 -12.66 -3.07
N THR A 242 -4.47 -12.51 -4.05
CA THR A 242 -3.88 -13.59 -4.86
C THR A 242 -2.38 -13.35 -5.08
N PHE A 243 -1.63 -14.38 -5.40
CA PHE A 243 -0.18 -14.30 -5.59
C PHE A 243 0.19 -13.31 -6.72
N GLN A 244 -0.50 -13.34 -7.84
CA GLN A 244 -0.49 -12.26 -8.84
C GLN A 244 -1.67 -11.31 -8.53
N ASN A 245 -1.44 -10.02 -8.43
CA ASN A 245 -2.47 -9.06 -8.08
C ASN A 245 -3.55 -8.97 -9.18
N LEU A 246 -4.60 -9.82 -9.08
CA LEU A 246 -5.72 -9.88 -10.03
C LEU A 246 -6.90 -8.99 -9.62
N VAL A 247 -6.88 -8.43 -8.39
CA VAL A 247 -7.90 -7.52 -7.87
C VAL A 247 -7.23 -6.26 -7.32
N TYR A 248 -7.22 -5.22 -8.13
CA TYR A 248 -6.69 -3.90 -7.79
C TYR A 248 -7.81 -2.87 -7.93
N THR A 249 -8.45 -2.56 -6.83
CA THR A 249 -9.69 -1.79 -6.80
C THR A 249 -9.54 -0.34 -7.26
N ARG A 250 -8.31 0.21 -7.32
CA ARG A 250 -8.04 1.52 -7.95
C ARG A 250 -8.38 1.56 -9.44
N ASN A 251 -8.46 0.41 -10.11
CA ASN A 251 -8.97 0.31 -11.49
C ASN A 251 -10.49 0.48 -11.57
N ILE A 252 -11.21 0.40 -10.45
CA ILE A 252 -12.61 0.80 -10.30
C ILE A 252 -12.57 2.29 -9.91
N ALA A 253 -12.61 3.18 -10.91
CA ALA A 253 -12.21 4.56 -10.72
C ALA A 253 -13.33 5.42 -10.09
N ASP A 254 -14.58 5.23 -10.52
CA ASP A 254 -15.73 6.06 -10.18
C ASP A 254 -17.01 5.20 -10.04
N PRO A 255 -17.12 4.33 -9.00
CA PRO A 255 -18.28 3.47 -8.86
C PRO A 255 -19.52 4.24 -8.39
N ASP A 256 -20.65 4.03 -9.07
CA ASP A 256 -21.97 4.52 -8.68
C ASP A 256 -22.53 3.70 -7.49
N TYR A 257 -22.38 2.37 -7.57
CA TYR A 257 -22.70 1.48 -6.45
C TYR A 257 -21.76 0.29 -6.38
N GLY A 258 -21.72 -0.33 -5.22
CA GLY A 258 -21.00 -1.58 -5.00
C GLY A 258 -21.66 -2.45 -3.94
N LEU A 259 -21.55 -3.77 -4.14
CA LEU A 259 -21.96 -4.79 -3.18
C LEU A 259 -20.81 -5.77 -2.98
N LYS A 260 -20.50 -6.11 -1.74
CA LYS A 260 -19.45 -7.05 -1.39
C LYS A 260 -19.90 -7.98 -0.27
N LEU A 261 -19.84 -9.28 -0.53
CA LEU A 261 -20.12 -10.33 0.44
C LEU A 261 -18.82 -11.07 0.74
N THR A 262 -18.42 -11.13 2.01
CA THR A 262 -17.22 -11.84 2.46
C THR A 262 -17.54 -12.71 3.66
N GLY A 263 -16.99 -13.92 3.68
CA GLY A 263 -17.22 -14.84 4.78
C GLY A 263 -16.23 -15.97 4.88
N LYS A 264 -16.18 -16.58 6.09
CA LYS A 264 -15.42 -17.78 6.37
C LYS A 264 -16.28 -18.74 7.16
N SER A 265 -16.46 -19.96 6.66
CA SER A 265 -17.19 -21.03 7.36
C SER A 265 -16.35 -22.30 7.40
N GLY A 266 -15.87 -22.65 8.57
CA GLY A 266 -14.92 -23.73 8.76
C GLY A 266 -13.66 -23.51 7.91
N ARG A 267 -13.37 -24.43 7.00
CA ARG A 267 -12.22 -24.37 6.07
C ARG A 267 -12.48 -23.57 4.79
N HIS A 268 -13.67 -23.00 4.61
CA HIS A 268 -14.10 -22.33 3.39
C HIS A 268 -14.10 -20.83 3.58
N THR A 269 -13.33 -20.11 2.76
CA THR A 269 -13.31 -18.66 2.70
C THR A 269 -13.85 -18.24 1.32
N TYR A 270 -14.75 -17.26 1.29
CA TYR A 270 -15.38 -16.80 0.05
C TYR A 270 -15.58 -15.29 0.07
N GLY A 271 -15.45 -14.71 -1.12
CA GLY A 271 -15.70 -13.29 -1.37
C GLY A 271 -16.37 -13.11 -2.72
N VAL A 272 -17.38 -12.26 -2.77
CA VAL A 272 -18.02 -11.81 -4.02
C VAL A 272 -18.12 -10.30 -3.97
N LEU A 273 -17.72 -9.62 -5.04
CA LEU A 273 -17.87 -8.18 -5.21
C LEU A 273 -18.49 -7.88 -6.56
N THR A 274 -19.47 -7.02 -6.59
CA THR A 274 -20.01 -6.44 -7.82
C THR A 274 -20.09 -4.92 -7.68
N ALA A 275 -19.81 -4.20 -8.74
CA ALA A 275 -19.87 -2.75 -8.79
C ALA A 275 -20.20 -2.28 -10.21
N ASN A 276 -20.81 -1.11 -10.31
CA ASN A 276 -20.89 -0.36 -11.55
C ASN A 276 -19.89 0.79 -11.46
N ASP A 277 -19.05 0.97 -12.49
CA ASP A 277 -18.01 1.99 -12.55
C ASP A 277 -18.29 2.94 -13.72
N LEU A 278 -18.49 4.22 -13.42
CA LEU A 278 -18.80 5.26 -14.41
C LEU A 278 -17.60 5.60 -15.31
N SER A 279 -16.40 5.09 -14.97
CA SER A 279 -15.17 5.35 -15.73
C SER A 279 -14.34 4.09 -15.93
N THR A 280 -14.40 3.49 -17.12
CA THR A 280 -13.63 2.29 -17.46
C THR A 280 -12.16 2.63 -17.68
N SER A 281 -11.36 2.48 -16.62
CA SER A 281 -9.91 2.70 -16.62
C SER A 281 -9.17 1.44 -16.22
N PHE A 282 -8.04 1.15 -16.88
CA PHE A 282 -7.18 -0.01 -16.59
C PHE A 282 -5.75 0.19 -17.11
N ILE A 283 -4.85 -0.68 -16.68
CA ILE A 283 -3.47 -0.70 -17.14
C ILE A 283 -3.39 -1.53 -18.43
N MET A 284 -2.83 -0.94 -19.49
CA MET A 284 -2.50 -1.62 -20.73
C MET A 284 -1.03 -2.05 -20.71
N PRO A 285 -0.72 -3.33 -20.44
CA PRO A 285 0.66 -3.79 -20.26
C PRO A 285 1.33 -4.13 -21.61
N ARG A 286 2.66 -4.05 -21.61
CA ARG A 286 3.56 -4.50 -22.69
C ARG A 286 4.82 -5.13 -22.09
N SER A 287 5.71 -5.65 -22.92
CA SER A 287 6.97 -6.24 -22.47
C SER A 287 7.93 -5.23 -21.83
N LEU A 288 7.95 -3.98 -22.32
CA LEU A 288 8.89 -2.94 -21.89
C LEU A 288 8.23 -1.69 -21.28
N GLY A 289 6.97 -1.77 -20.92
CA GLY A 289 6.26 -0.65 -20.32
C GLY A 289 4.76 -0.87 -20.22
N SER A 290 4.06 0.08 -19.62
CA SER A 290 2.60 0.06 -19.53
C SER A 290 2.00 1.46 -19.55
N ASN A 291 0.71 1.56 -19.85
CA ASN A 291 -0.01 2.83 -19.85
C ASN A 291 -1.37 2.65 -19.16
N VAL A 292 -1.73 3.58 -18.30
CA VAL A 292 -3.11 3.70 -17.84
C VAL A 292 -3.96 4.21 -19.00
N THR A 293 -5.05 3.53 -19.26
CA THR A 293 -5.95 3.82 -20.39
C THR A 293 -7.38 3.92 -19.89
N THR A 294 -8.07 4.98 -20.27
CA THR A 294 -9.51 5.17 -20.02
C THR A 294 -10.26 5.08 -21.35
N LEU A 295 -11.33 4.30 -21.37
CA LEU A 295 -12.20 4.21 -22.53
C LEU A 295 -13.17 5.40 -22.55
N THR A 296 -13.36 6.00 -23.73
CA THR A 296 -14.21 7.17 -23.90
C THR A 296 -15.11 7.04 -25.10
N LEU A 297 -16.33 7.60 -25.03
CA LEU A 297 -17.21 7.83 -26.15
C LEU A 297 -16.98 9.26 -26.66
N SER A 298 -16.69 9.39 -27.96
CA SER A 298 -16.60 10.72 -28.62
C SER A 298 -17.98 11.12 -29.10
N ASN A 299 -18.53 12.21 -28.56
CA ASN A 299 -19.72 12.87 -29.07
C ASN A 299 -19.32 14.14 -29.82
N GLN A 300 -19.83 14.33 -31.05
CA GLN A 300 -19.52 15.50 -31.88
C GLN A 300 -19.92 16.82 -31.22
N ASP A 301 -20.93 16.81 -30.33
CA ASP A 301 -21.50 18.02 -29.74
C ASP A 301 -21.10 18.28 -28.27
N SER A 302 -20.57 17.30 -27.53
CA SER A 302 -20.34 17.42 -26.06
C SER A 302 -18.96 17.00 -25.58
N GLY A 303 -18.02 16.68 -26.48
CA GLY A 303 -16.67 16.22 -26.10
C GLY A 303 -16.62 14.72 -25.77
N SER A 304 -15.51 14.29 -25.18
CA SER A 304 -15.26 12.89 -24.83
C SER A 304 -15.85 12.59 -23.44
N ARG A 305 -16.69 11.57 -23.32
CA ARG A 305 -17.25 11.07 -22.06
C ARG A 305 -16.64 9.71 -21.71
N ALA A 306 -16.34 9.48 -20.43
CA ALA A 306 -15.93 8.17 -19.92
C ALA A 306 -17.03 7.12 -20.18
N VAL A 307 -16.63 5.86 -20.29
CA VAL A 307 -17.53 4.74 -20.54
C VAL A 307 -17.75 3.97 -19.26
N GLU A 308 -19.01 3.74 -18.97
CA GLU A 308 -19.48 2.94 -17.85
C GLU A 308 -19.19 1.46 -18.04
N SER A 309 -18.87 0.73 -16.97
CA SER A 309 -18.68 -0.72 -16.97
C SER A 309 -19.21 -1.41 -15.73
N ASP A 310 -19.74 -2.61 -15.92
CA ASP A 310 -20.15 -3.52 -14.85
C ASP A 310 -18.99 -4.43 -14.48
N ILE A 311 -18.83 -4.66 -13.18
CA ILE A 311 -17.74 -5.41 -12.56
C ILE A 311 -18.29 -6.53 -11.71
N SER A 312 -17.69 -7.72 -11.84
CA SER A 312 -17.98 -8.87 -10.99
C SER A 312 -16.69 -9.57 -10.62
N ILE A 313 -16.49 -9.82 -9.34
CA ILE A 313 -15.34 -10.53 -8.79
C ILE A 313 -15.84 -11.62 -7.85
N ALA A 314 -15.33 -12.84 -8.00
CA ALA A 314 -15.62 -13.96 -7.11
C ALA A 314 -14.33 -14.64 -6.69
N ARG A 315 -14.15 -14.88 -5.40
CA ARG A 315 -13.00 -15.56 -4.80
C ARG A 315 -13.50 -16.70 -3.91
N TYR A 316 -12.85 -17.85 -4.03
CA TYR A 316 -13.03 -18.97 -3.13
C TYR A 316 -11.66 -19.51 -2.71
N ARG A 317 -11.50 -19.85 -1.43
CA ARG A 317 -10.29 -20.47 -0.87
C ARG A 317 -10.70 -21.57 0.09
N LEU A 318 -10.03 -22.71 -0.03
CA LEU A 318 -10.16 -23.87 0.84
C LEU A 318 -8.87 -24.05 1.63
N ASP A 319 -8.99 -24.13 2.93
CA ASP A 319 -7.91 -24.44 3.84
C ASP A 319 -7.60 -25.95 3.81
N LEU A 320 -6.35 -26.29 3.47
CA LEU A 320 -5.84 -27.65 3.38
C LEU A 320 -4.80 -27.85 4.47
N PHE A 321 -4.85 -29.00 5.15
CA PHE A 321 -3.89 -29.36 6.18
C PHE A 321 -3.61 -28.18 7.16
N ASP A 322 -2.48 -28.25 7.86
CA ASP A 322 -2.00 -27.15 8.67
C ASP A 322 -1.34 -26.10 7.77
N ASN A 323 -1.92 -24.87 7.71
CA ASN A 323 -1.37 -23.70 7.01
C ASN A 323 -1.17 -23.77 5.47
N SER A 324 -1.83 -24.67 4.77
CA SER A 324 -1.86 -24.70 3.31
C SER A 324 -3.23 -24.29 2.76
N THR A 325 -3.25 -23.73 1.56
CA THR A 325 -4.50 -23.28 0.94
C THR A 325 -4.53 -23.62 -0.56
N ILE A 326 -5.72 -23.83 -1.09
CA ILE A 326 -6.00 -23.81 -2.53
C ILE A 326 -7.16 -22.85 -2.78
N GLY A 327 -7.12 -22.11 -3.88
CA GLY A 327 -8.14 -21.14 -4.18
C GLY A 327 -8.41 -20.98 -5.67
N ALA A 328 -9.49 -20.27 -5.95
CA ALA A 328 -9.86 -19.84 -7.30
C ALA A 328 -10.40 -18.42 -7.26
N VAL A 329 -10.08 -17.62 -8.27
CA VAL A 329 -10.65 -16.29 -8.47
C VAL A 329 -11.18 -16.16 -9.89
N PHE A 330 -12.28 -15.46 -10.02
CA PHE A 330 -12.86 -15.03 -11.27
C PHE A 330 -13.10 -13.52 -11.22
N THR A 331 -12.68 -12.80 -12.27
CA THR A 331 -12.98 -11.38 -12.43
C THR A 331 -13.55 -11.15 -13.81
N ASP A 332 -14.55 -10.28 -13.91
CA ASP A 332 -15.19 -9.90 -15.16
C ASP A 332 -15.51 -8.42 -15.17
N ARG A 333 -15.18 -7.74 -16.26
CA ARG A 333 -15.48 -6.33 -16.50
C ARG A 333 -16.06 -6.17 -17.90
N ARG A 334 -17.20 -5.49 -18.02
CA ARG A 334 -17.91 -5.30 -19.29
C ARG A 334 -18.36 -3.86 -19.48
N ALA A 335 -18.19 -3.35 -20.70
CA ALA A 335 -18.73 -2.08 -21.13
C ALA A 335 -19.44 -2.29 -22.49
N ASP A 336 -20.73 -2.61 -22.43
CA ASP A 336 -21.53 -3.01 -23.59
C ASP A 336 -21.59 -1.91 -24.65
N ALA A 337 -21.57 -0.64 -24.25
CA ALA A 337 -21.60 0.51 -25.16
C ALA A 337 -20.45 0.52 -26.19
N LEU A 338 -19.35 -0.16 -25.91
CA LEU A 338 -18.19 -0.25 -26.80
C LEU A 338 -17.89 -1.69 -27.27
N GLY A 339 -18.63 -2.71 -26.83
CA GLY A 339 -18.28 -4.11 -27.03
C GLY A 339 -16.96 -4.47 -26.37
N TYR A 340 -16.72 -3.95 -25.17
CA TYR A 340 -15.54 -4.24 -24.36
C TYR A 340 -15.87 -5.29 -23.29
N SER A 341 -14.99 -6.29 -23.17
CA SER A 341 -14.99 -7.19 -22.01
C SER A 341 -13.58 -7.65 -21.67
N ASN A 342 -13.34 -7.93 -20.38
CA ASN A 342 -12.16 -8.62 -19.89
C ASN A 342 -12.56 -9.58 -18.78
N SER A 343 -12.39 -10.88 -19.03
CA SER A 343 -12.69 -11.95 -18.06
C SER A 343 -11.41 -12.70 -17.72
N VAL A 344 -11.18 -12.95 -16.43
CA VAL A 344 -10.00 -13.66 -15.90
C VAL A 344 -10.45 -14.77 -14.98
N ALA A 345 -9.88 -15.96 -15.16
CA ALA A 345 -10.05 -17.09 -14.24
C ALA A 345 -8.69 -17.58 -13.76
N SER A 346 -8.57 -17.86 -12.47
CA SER A 346 -7.32 -18.29 -11.85
C SER A 346 -7.55 -19.41 -10.82
N ILE A 347 -6.54 -20.27 -10.71
CA ILE A 347 -6.39 -21.23 -9.61
C ILE A 347 -5.04 -20.96 -8.95
N ASP A 348 -5.01 -20.91 -7.64
CA ASP A 348 -3.80 -20.70 -6.84
C ASP A 348 -3.71 -21.68 -5.67
N ALA A 349 -2.49 -21.92 -5.21
CA ALA A 349 -2.21 -22.71 -4.02
C ALA A 349 -1.02 -22.12 -3.27
N VAL A 350 -1.10 -22.14 -1.94
CA VAL A 350 0.01 -21.89 -1.03
C VAL A 350 0.16 -23.12 -0.16
N LEU A 351 1.29 -23.81 -0.30
CA LEU A 351 1.59 -25.06 0.40
C LEU A 351 2.75 -24.83 1.37
N ARG A 352 2.64 -25.33 2.59
CA ARG A 352 3.70 -25.32 3.61
C ARG A 352 4.11 -26.74 3.94
N PRO A 353 5.06 -27.33 3.17
CA PRO A 353 5.50 -28.71 3.39
C PRO A 353 6.27 -28.90 4.69
N THR A 354 6.90 -27.85 5.20
CA THR A 354 7.59 -27.82 6.51
C THR A 354 7.31 -26.50 7.23
N ASN A 355 7.85 -26.36 8.44
CA ASN A 355 7.72 -25.12 9.23
C ASN A 355 8.49 -23.93 8.63
N SER A 356 9.44 -24.17 7.73
CA SER A 356 10.33 -23.16 7.14
C SER A 356 10.14 -22.99 5.63
N ASP A 357 9.34 -23.85 5.00
CA ASP A 357 9.19 -23.90 3.55
C ASP A 357 7.79 -23.49 3.09
N THR A 358 7.73 -22.70 2.02
CA THR A 358 6.46 -22.32 1.38
C THR A 358 6.59 -22.46 -0.14
N VAL A 359 5.62 -23.10 -0.77
CA VAL A 359 5.46 -23.17 -2.23
C VAL A 359 4.19 -22.45 -2.62
N SER A 360 4.31 -21.41 -3.45
CA SER A 360 3.18 -20.67 -4.02
C SER A 360 3.08 -20.94 -5.51
N ILE A 361 1.89 -21.29 -5.98
CA ILE A 361 1.63 -21.59 -7.40
C ILE A 361 0.35 -20.89 -7.80
N GLN A 362 0.34 -20.24 -8.95
CA GLN A 362 -0.86 -19.64 -9.53
C GLN A 362 -0.85 -19.80 -11.05
N GLY A 363 -1.94 -20.36 -11.58
CA GLY A 363 -2.23 -20.38 -13.02
C GLY A 363 -3.43 -19.49 -13.33
N VAL A 364 -3.31 -18.69 -14.37
CA VAL A 364 -4.32 -17.69 -14.77
C VAL A 364 -4.61 -17.80 -16.26
N TYR A 365 -5.86 -17.68 -16.64
CA TYR A 365 -6.33 -17.54 -18.01
C TYR A 365 -7.15 -16.24 -18.14
N SER A 366 -6.91 -15.48 -19.20
CA SER A 366 -7.68 -14.27 -19.53
C SER A 366 -8.24 -14.31 -20.94
N ARG A 367 -9.41 -13.69 -21.12
CA ARG A 367 -10.02 -13.42 -22.42
C ARG A 367 -10.53 -11.99 -22.44
N SER A 368 -10.27 -11.28 -23.55
CA SER A 368 -10.69 -9.89 -23.73
C SER A 368 -11.33 -9.70 -25.11
N GLU A 369 -12.40 -8.91 -25.16
CA GLU A 369 -12.93 -8.31 -26.37
C GLU A 369 -12.51 -6.85 -26.41
N ASN A 370 -11.90 -6.44 -27.53
CA ASN A 370 -11.23 -5.16 -27.64
C ASN A 370 -11.99 -4.20 -28.55
N PRO A 371 -12.50 -3.07 -28.04
CA PRO A 371 -13.12 -2.04 -28.86
C PRO A 371 -12.13 -1.43 -29.87
N VAL A 372 -12.67 -0.74 -30.86
CA VAL A 372 -11.89 -0.10 -31.94
C VAL A 372 -10.75 0.77 -31.38
N GLN A 373 -10.99 1.52 -30.29
CA GLN A 373 -10.00 2.37 -29.66
C GLN A 373 -8.74 1.62 -29.20
N LEU A 374 -8.90 0.44 -28.60
CA LEU A 374 -7.77 -0.39 -28.17
C LEU A 374 -7.05 -1.03 -29.35
N ARG A 375 -7.81 -1.45 -30.37
CA ARG A 375 -7.25 -2.05 -31.58
C ARG A 375 -6.37 -1.06 -32.34
N GLU A 376 -6.86 0.16 -32.54
CA GLU A 376 -6.13 1.22 -33.27
C GLU A 376 -4.95 1.77 -32.46
N ARG A 377 -5.15 2.03 -31.16
CA ARG A 377 -4.11 2.66 -30.33
C ARG A 377 -2.99 1.71 -29.94
N PHE A 378 -3.31 0.43 -29.69
CA PHE A 378 -2.39 -0.55 -29.14
C PHE A 378 -2.11 -1.76 -30.03
N GLY A 379 -2.73 -1.81 -31.23
CA GLY A 379 -2.56 -2.91 -32.17
C GLY A 379 -3.17 -4.24 -31.68
N GLN A 380 -4.19 -4.17 -30.80
CA GLN A 380 -4.84 -5.37 -30.27
C GLN A 380 -5.73 -6.05 -31.33
N ALA A 381 -5.83 -7.38 -31.30
CA ALA A 381 -6.84 -8.09 -32.07
C ALA A 381 -8.25 -7.83 -31.49
N ASN A 382 -9.32 -8.11 -32.25
CA ASN A 382 -10.68 -7.94 -31.77
C ASN A 382 -10.95 -8.78 -30.51
N GLU A 383 -10.49 -10.02 -30.51
CA GLU A 383 -10.48 -10.90 -29.35
C GLU A 383 -9.04 -11.31 -29.08
N THR A 384 -8.67 -11.33 -27.79
CA THR A 384 -7.37 -11.81 -27.31
C THR A 384 -7.59 -12.77 -26.15
N SER A 385 -6.67 -13.72 -26.02
CA SER A 385 -6.62 -14.61 -24.86
C SER A 385 -5.18 -14.85 -24.46
N GLY A 386 -4.92 -14.95 -23.16
CA GLY A 386 -3.57 -15.15 -22.65
C GLY A 386 -3.55 -15.97 -21.37
N ASN A 387 -2.40 -16.52 -21.08
CA ASN A 387 -2.14 -17.30 -19.87
C ASN A 387 -1.05 -16.65 -19.03
N SER A 388 -1.08 -16.90 -17.73
CA SER A 388 0.00 -16.60 -16.81
C SER A 388 0.21 -17.78 -15.86
N LEU A 389 1.48 -18.13 -15.62
CA LEU A 389 1.89 -19.09 -14.60
C LEU A 389 2.92 -18.42 -13.70
N ARG A 390 2.73 -18.52 -12.39
CA ARG A 390 3.71 -18.11 -11.39
C ARG A 390 3.94 -19.25 -10.39
N VAL A 391 5.21 -19.53 -10.13
CA VAL A 391 5.65 -20.53 -9.15
C VAL A 391 6.74 -19.92 -8.31
N GLN A 392 6.65 -20.05 -7.00
CA GLN A 392 7.68 -19.58 -6.08
C GLN A 392 7.87 -20.56 -4.94
N TYR A 393 9.10 -20.88 -4.65
CA TYR A 393 9.52 -21.58 -3.46
C TYR A 393 10.31 -20.63 -2.56
N ASN A 394 9.98 -20.61 -1.27
CA ASN A 394 10.70 -19.85 -0.25
C ASN A 394 11.05 -20.81 0.90
N HIS A 395 12.28 -20.67 1.38
CA HIS A 395 12.74 -21.19 2.65
C HIS A 395 13.15 -20.03 3.54
N ILE A 396 12.73 -20.03 4.79
CA ILE A 396 13.12 -18.99 5.77
C ILE A 396 13.23 -19.68 7.13
N ASP A 397 14.41 -19.59 7.74
CA ASP A 397 14.68 -19.99 9.13
C ASP A 397 15.36 -18.84 9.91
N ALA A 398 15.90 -19.13 11.10
CA ALA A 398 16.53 -18.13 11.95
C ALA A 398 17.80 -17.54 11.32
N GLU A 399 18.55 -18.32 10.53
CA GLU A 399 19.83 -17.92 9.95
C GLU A 399 19.80 -17.72 8.44
N TRP A 400 19.02 -18.53 7.72
CA TRP A 400 19.02 -18.55 6.27
C TRP A 400 17.67 -18.22 5.68
N ASP A 401 17.70 -17.56 4.53
CA ASP A 401 16.56 -17.42 3.65
C ASP A 401 16.98 -17.62 2.20
N TRP A 402 16.17 -18.36 1.43
CA TRP A 402 16.34 -18.42 -0.02
C TRP A 402 14.98 -18.50 -0.72
N ARG A 403 14.98 -17.97 -1.93
CA ARG A 403 13.82 -17.95 -2.83
C ARG A 403 14.23 -18.43 -4.21
N ILE A 404 13.35 -19.20 -4.84
CA ILE A 404 13.41 -19.52 -6.26
C ILE A 404 12.05 -19.21 -6.84
N GLY A 405 11.99 -18.38 -7.89
CA GLY A 405 10.76 -17.94 -8.54
C GLY A 405 10.82 -18.12 -10.05
N TYR A 406 9.67 -18.43 -10.65
CA TYR A 406 9.49 -18.47 -12.09
C TYR A 406 8.11 -17.94 -12.45
N ASP A 407 8.11 -16.94 -13.36
CA ASP A 407 6.89 -16.36 -13.93
C ASP A 407 6.93 -16.56 -15.46
N ASP A 408 5.80 -16.97 -16.04
CA ASP A 408 5.59 -17.04 -17.49
C ASP A 408 4.28 -16.34 -17.80
N ILE A 409 4.36 -15.13 -18.35
CA ILE A 409 3.19 -14.30 -18.65
C ILE A 409 3.11 -14.05 -20.15
N GLY A 410 2.07 -14.61 -20.76
CA GLY A 410 1.85 -14.57 -22.21
C GLY A 410 1.66 -13.14 -22.73
N LYS A 411 1.96 -12.95 -24.02
CA LYS A 411 1.91 -11.65 -24.70
C LYS A 411 0.53 -11.00 -24.67
N ASP A 412 -0.52 -11.80 -24.85
CA ASP A 412 -1.92 -11.33 -24.95
C ASP A 412 -2.66 -11.45 -23.60
N PHE A 413 -1.93 -11.72 -22.51
CA PHE A 413 -2.51 -11.78 -21.18
C PHE A 413 -2.93 -10.38 -20.71
N ARG A 414 -4.16 -10.29 -20.14
CA ARG A 414 -4.67 -9.06 -19.54
C ARG A 414 -5.53 -9.37 -18.31
N ALA A 415 -5.37 -8.56 -17.27
CA ALA A 415 -6.20 -8.58 -16.07
C ALA A 415 -6.58 -7.14 -15.71
N ASP A 416 -7.62 -6.62 -16.35
CA ASP A 416 -7.95 -5.19 -16.32
C ASP A 416 -8.52 -4.72 -14.97
N LEU A 417 -8.97 -5.64 -14.12
CA LEU A 417 -9.28 -5.38 -12.70
C LEU A 417 -8.09 -5.61 -11.77
N GLY A 418 -6.95 -6.07 -12.28
CA GLY A 418 -5.73 -6.32 -11.53
C GLY A 418 -4.66 -5.25 -11.74
N PHE A 419 -3.54 -5.39 -11.03
CA PHE A 419 -2.33 -4.62 -11.27
C PHE A 419 -1.30 -5.52 -11.97
N VAL A 420 -1.41 -5.62 -13.30
CA VAL A 420 -0.47 -6.31 -14.18
C VAL A 420 0.10 -5.29 -15.14
N ASN A 421 1.32 -4.82 -14.86
CA ASN A 421 1.96 -3.74 -15.62
C ASN A 421 2.94 -4.25 -16.70
N ARG A 422 3.23 -5.57 -16.73
CA ARG A 422 4.15 -6.19 -17.72
C ARG A 422 3.56 -7.51 -18.21
N VAL A 423 3.71 -7.80 -19.50
CA VAL A 423 3.33 -9.06 -20.17
C VAL A 423 4.38 -9.40 -21.22
N ASP A 424 4.23 -10.55 -21.92
CA ASP A 424 5.17 -11.02 -22.94
C ASP A 424 6.56 -11.29 -22.36
N TYR A 425 6.62 -12.00 -21.20
CA TYR A 425 7.89 -12.31 -20.57
C TYR A 425 7.89 -13.63 -19.81
N LYS A 426 9.08 -14.18 -19.65
CA LYS A 426 9.46 -15.22 -18.70
C LYS A 426 10.48 -14.63 -17.75
N TYR A 427 10.30 -14.85 -16.46
CA TYR A 427 11.16 -14.32 -15.42
C TYR A 427 11.59 -15.43 -14.49
N PHE A 428 12.88 -15.54 -14.27
CA PHE A 428 13.49 -16.42 -13.28
C PHE A 428 14.19 -15.58 -12.23
N VAL A 429 14.06 -15.95 -10.97
CA VAL A 429 14.75 -15.27 -9.88
C VAL A 429 15.22 -16.28 -8.84
N THR A 430 16.41 -16.06 -8.29
CA THR A 430 16.92 -16.79 -7.11
C THR A 430 17.60 -15.82 -6.17
N THR A 431 17.25 -15.92 -4.89
CA THR A 431 17.84 -15.12 -3.81
C THR A 431 18.38 -16.05 -2.76
N VAL A 432 19.52 -15.75 -2.17
CA VAL A 432 20.03 -16.42 -0.97
C VAL A 432 20.50 -15.36 0.03
N GLY A 433 20.13 -15.51 1.30
CA GLY A 433 20.51 -14.59 2.36
C GLY A 433 20.91 -15.35 3.64
N ARG A 434 21.82 -14.74 4.39
CA ARG A 434 22.19 -15.21 5.73
C ARG A 434 22.08 -14.08 6.74
N THR A 435 21.46 -14.36 7.87
CA THR A 435 21.23 -13.42 8.97
C THR A 435 22.04 -13.83 10.20
N TRP A 436 22.78 -12.89 10.75
CA TRP A 436 23.43 -12.98 12.06
C TRP A 436 22.73 -12.04 13.02
N ARG A 437 22.56 -12.51 14.26
CA ARG A 437 21.99 -11.72 15.35
C ARG A 437 22.99 -11.67 16.49
N ALA A 438 23.05 -10.55 17.17
CA ALA A 438 23.92 -10.37 18.33
C ALA A 438 23.10 -9.80 19.48
N ASP A 439 23.42 -10.29 20.69
CA ASP A 439 22.85 -9.81 21.95
C ASP A 439 23.79 -8.80 22.63
N GLY A 440 23.28 -8.07 23.62
CA GLY A 440 24.05 -7.16 24.47
C GLY A 440 24.59 -5.92 23.73
N ASP A 441 25.81 -5.49 24.06
CA ASP A 441 26.42 -4.22 23.63
C ASP A 441 27.15 -4.30 22.28
N SER A 442 26.79 -5.27 21.43
CA SER A 442 27.38 -5.37 20.09
C SER A 442 27.06 -4.13 19.25
N PHE A 443 27.92 -3.78 18.29
CA PHE A 443 27.67 -2.66 17.36
C PHE A 443 26.50 -2.92 16.40
N PHE A 444 25.95 -4.13 16.38
CA PHE A 444 24.74 -4.51 15.62
C PHE A 444 23.82 -5.39 16.46
N SER A 445 22.54 -5.37 16.17
CA SER A 445 21.55 -6.35 16.64
C SER A 445 21.26 -7.42 15.59
N ARG A 446 21.33 -7.04 14.31
CA ARG A 446 21.10 -7.92 13.16
C ARG A 446 21.95 -7.47 11.99
N ILE A 447 22.60 -8.43 11.32
CA ILE A 447 23.20 -8.25 9.99
C ILE A 447 22.63 -9.32 9.08
N ARG A 448 22.18 -8.94 7.88
CA ARG A 448 21.82 -9.86 6.80
C ARG A 448 22.65 -9.51 5.57
N LEU A 449 23.33 -10.52 5.03
CA LEU A 449 23.95 -10.47 3.70
C LEU A 449 23.12 -11.34 2.76
N ALA A 450 22.87 -10.83 1.56
CA ALA A 450 22.14 -11.59 0.56
C ALA A 450 22.69 -11.31 -0.84
N ALA A 451 22.46 -12.28 -1.73
CA ALA A 451 22.67 -12.15 -3.16
C ALA A 451 21.38 -12.53 -3.89
N ASP A 452 21.09 -11.83 -4.97
CA ASP A 452 19.96 -12.05 -5.86
C ASP A 452 20.46 -12.13 -7.29
N TYR A 453 19.92 -13.09 -8.05
CA TYR A 453 20.10 -13.17 -9.48
C TYR A 453 18.75 -13.35 -10.15
N ASP A 454 18.49 -12.53 -11.15
CA ASP A 454 17.30 -12.68 -11.96
C ASP A 454 17.56 -12.50 -13.46
N ARG A 455 16.62 -13.04 -14.25
CA ARG A 455 16.66 -12.96 -15.70
C ARG A 455 15.26 -12.90 -16.26
N THR A 456 15.06 -11.94 -17.17
CA THR A 456 13.82 -11.76 -17.92
C THR A 456 14.06 -11.95 -19.40
N GLU A 457 13.26 -12.79 -20.05
CA GLU A 457 13.22 -12.99 -21.49
C GLU A 457 11.81 -12.70 -22.01
N ASP A 458 11.66 -12.26 -23.27
CA ASP A 458 10.34 -12.24 -23.90
C ASP A 458 9.90 -13.65 -24.30
N GLN A 459 8.66 -13.82 -24.79
CA GLN A 459 8.12 -15.12 -25.19
C GLN A 459 8.86 -15.75 -26.38
N SER A 460 9.64 -14.97 -27.14
CA SER A 460 10.51 -15.46 -28.22
C SER A 460 11.87 -15.96 -27.73
N GLY A 461 12.20 -15.78 -26.46
CA GLY A 461 13.51 -16.13 -25.86
C GLY A 461 14.54 -15.02 -25.97
N LYS A 462 14.15 -13.80 -26.33
CA LYS A 462 15.03 -12.64 -26.33
C LYS A 462 15.22 -12.13 -24.91
N GLU A 463 16.45 -11.99 -24.48
CA GLU A 463 16.81 -11.40 -23.19
C GLU A 463 16.37 -9.93 -23.14
N LEU A 464 15.57 -9.59 -22.13
CA LEU A 464 15.12 -8.25 -21.83
C LEU A 464 15.89 -7.63 -20.67
N GLU A 465 16.27 -8.47 -19.69
CA GLU A 465 16.97 -8.03 -18.48
C GLU A 465 17.70 -9.23 -17.85
N GLU A 466 18.92 -9.00 -17.40
CA GLU A 466 19.69 -9.94 -16.57
C GLU A 466 20.35 -9.14 -15.45
N GLU A 467 20.18 -9.54 -14.19
CA GLU A 467 20.59 -8.76 -13.03
C GLU A 467 21.27 -9.62 -11.97
N LEU A 468 22.30 -9.06 -11.32
CA LEU A 468 22.97 -9.64 -10.16
C LEU A 468 23.16 -8.56 -9.10
N GLU A 469 22.64 -8.82 -7.89
CA GLU A 469 22.64 -7.90 -6.78
C GLU A 469 23.21 -8.49 -5.50
N PHE A 470 23.87 -7.65 -4.69
CA PHE A 470 24.35 -7.97 -3.35
C PHE A 470 23.82 -6.97 -2.34
N PHE A 471 23.27 -7.47 -1.25
CA PHE A 471 22.62 -6.68 -0.21
C PHE A 471 23.34 -6.84 1.13
N LEU A 472 23.51 -5.74 1.84
CA LEU A 472 23.83 -5.69 3.26
C LEU A 472 22.70 -4.95 3.99
N ASN A 473 22.07 -5.59 4.95
CA ASN A 473 21.12 -4.96 5.86
C ASN A 473 21.62 -5.09 7.29
N MET A 474 21.78 -3.98 8.00
CA MET A 474 22.25 -3.94 9.37
C MET A 474 21.35 -3.07 10.23
N ASN A 475 21.02 -3.56 11.43
CA ASN A 475 20.38 -2.80 12.49
C ASN A 475 21.32 -2.71 13.69
N GLY A 476 21.32 -1.59 14.40
CA GLY A 476 22.25 -1.33 15.48
C GLY A 476 21.74 -0.39 16.58
N PRO A 477 22.65 0.12 17.42
CA PRO A 477 22.34 1.06 18.49
C PRO A 477 21.69 2.35 17.99
N ALA A 478 21.04 3.09 18.88
CA ALA A 478 20.27 4.32 18.57
C ALA A 478 19.20 4.09 17.49
N GLN A 479 18.62 2.88 17.45
CA GLN A 479 17.69 2.43 16.41
C GLN A 479 18.24 2.69 15.00
N SER A 480 19.56 2.53 14.84
CA SER A 480 20.20 2.77 13.55
C SER A 480 19.96 1.62 12.57
N TYR A 481 19.91 1.97 11.31
CA TYR A 481 19.96 1.03 10.21
C TYR A 481 20.96 1.48 9.14
N LEU A 482 21.52 0.50 8.46
CA LEU A 482 22.34 0.69 7.27
C LEU A 482 21.95 -0.39 6.26
N ASN A 483 21.50 0.04 5.08
CA ASN A 483 21.19 -0.83 3.95
C ASN A 483 22.08 -0.43 2.77
N ALA A 484 22.90 -1.36 2.30
CA ALA A 484 23.72 -1.17 1.11
C ALA A 484 23.31 -2.18 0.04
N LEU A 485 23.30 -1.73 -1.20
CA LEU A 485 23.04 -2.50 -2.39
C LEU A 485 24.12 -2.19 -3.43
N VAL A 486 24.71 -3.22 -4.00
CA VAL A 486 25.61 -3.13 -5.14
C VAL A 486 25.14 -4.12 -6.18
N GLY A 487 24.96 -3.68 -7.40
CA GLY A 487 24.45 -4.54 -8.48
C GLY A 487 24.86 -4.08 -9.85
N GLY A 488 24.56 -4.92 -10.82
CA GLY A 488 24.67 -4.62 -12.24
C GLY A 488 23.65 -5.40 -13.03
N SER A 489 23.17 -4.79 -14.08
CA SER A 489 22.17 -5.39 -14.98
C SER A 489 22.52 -5.16 -16.44
N LYS A 490 21.94 -6.01 -17.28
CA LYS A 490 21.82 -5.79 -18.72
C LYS A 490 20.37 -5.51 -19.04
N THR A 491 20.09 -4.37 -19.61
CA THR A 491 18.72 -3.93 -19.93
C THR A 491 18.56 -3.74 -21.43
N TYR A 492 17.58 -4.45 -22.01
CA TYR A 492 17.23 -4.25 -23.41
C TYR A 492 16.19 -3.14 -23.55
N TRP A 493 16.47 -2.18 -24.43
CA TRP A 493 15.55 -1.12 -24.79
C TRP A 493 15.69 -0.68 -26.25
N ASN A 494 14.58 -0.62 -26.96
CA ASN A 494 14.46 -0.07 -28.31
C ASN A 494 15.58 -0.54 -29.30
N GLY A 495 15.83 -1.86 -29.33
CA GLY A 495 16.80 -2.46 -30.26
C GLY A 495 18.24 -2.54 -29.75
N LYS A 496 18.53 -2.05 -28.53
CA LYS A 496 19.88 -2.05 -27.92
C LYS A 496 19.84 -2.71 -26.55
N THR A 497 20.97 -3.31 -26.16
CA THR A 497 21.22 -3.76 -24.80
C THR A 497 22.23 -2.82 -24.16
N PHE A 498 21.96 -2.46 -22.89
CA PHE A 498 22.76 -1.55 -22.08
C PHE A 498 23.28 -2.29 -20.85
N ASP A 499 24.54 -2.10 -20.52
CA ASP A 499 25.14 -2.58 -19.26
C ASP A 499 24.98 -1.47 -18.21
N GLU A 500 24.29 -1.77 -17.11
CA GLU A 500 24.01 -0.85 -16.03
C GLU A 500 24.74 -1.30 -14.75
N GLN A 501 25.23 -0.37 -13.96
CA GLN A 501 25.80 -0.61 -12.64
C GLN A 501 25.18 0.36 -11.64
N TYR A 502 24.89 -0.12 -10.45
CA TYR A 502 24.28 0.72 -9.44
C TYR A 502 24.75 0.38 -8.03
N ASN A 503 24.81 1.44 -7.22
CA ASN A 503 25.17 1.38 -5.83
C ASN A 503 24.17 2.21 -5.04
N GLN A 504 23.64 1.67 -3.97
CA GLN A 504 22.75 2.40 -3.05
C GLN A 504 23.22 2.23 -1.62
N LEU A 505 23.20 3.32 -0.88
CA LEU A 505 23.44 3.34 0.55
C LEU A 505 22.31 4.12 1.22
N SER A 506 21.56 3.44 2.08
CA SER A 506 20.51 4.05 2.91
C SER A 506 20.89 3.89 4.37
N MET A 507 20.90 4.98 5.11
CA MET A 507 21.22 4.97 6.54
C MET A 507 20.29 5.90 7.30
N GLY A 508 20.03 5.55 8.55
CA GLY A 508 19.30 6.41 9.46
C GLY A 508 19.47 5.96 10.90
N PHE A 509 19.15 6.85 11.81
CA PHE A 509 19.17 6.59 13.24
C PHE A 509 18.24 7.52 14.00
N SER A 510 17.75 7.07 15.14
CA SER A 510 16.89 7.81 16.06
C SER A 510 17.51 7.82 17.46
N PRO A 511 18.51 8.70 17.70
CA PRO A 511 19.26 8.72 18.95
C PRO A 511 18.42 9.10 20.16
N THR A 512 17.31 9.79 19.92
CA THR A 512 16.32 10.13 20.95
C THR A 512 14.91 9.90 20.39
N ALA A 513 13.92 9.86 21.26
CA ALA A 513 12.52 9.78 20.88
C ALA A 513 12.05 10.94 19.96
N ASN A 514 12.74 12.08 20.05
CA ASN A 514 12.35 13.33 19.41
C ASN A 514 13.04 13.59 18.06
N LEU A 515 14.05 12.79 17.70
CA LEU A 515 14.88 13.03 16.52
C LEU A 515 15.10 11.74 15.73
N GLY A 516 14.66 11.73 14.49
CA GLY A 516 15.02 10.73 13.48
C GLY A 516 15.65 11.43 12.28
N ILE A 517 16.81 10.98 11.84
CA ILE A 517 17.50 11.51 10.66
C ILE A 517 18.05 10.37 9.81
N GLY A 518 18.15 10.61 8.53
CA GLY A 518 18.76 9.65 7.61
C GLY A 518 18.88 10.20 6.20
N ALA A 519 19.48 9.37 5.35
CA ALA A 519 19.64 9.69 3.93
C ALA A 519 19.74 8.40 3.10
N THR A 520 19.30 8.49 1.84
CA THR A 520 19.57 7.50 0.80
C THR A 520 20.41 8.17 -0.28
N LEU A 521 21.54 7.54 -0.62
CA LEU A 521 22.37 7.88 -1.78
C LEU A 521 22.27 6.73 -2.77
N ARG A 522 21.91 7.01 -4.04
CA ARG A 522 21.96 6.06 -5.15
C ARG A 522 22.74 6.64 -6.32
N ILE A 523 23.70 5.90 -6.78
CA ILE A 523 24.53 6.23 -7.95
C ILE A 523 24.38 5.06 -8.91
N GLU A 524 23.91 5.35 -10.12
CA GLU A 524 23.55 4.32 -11.09
C GLU A 524 23.84 4.76 -12.51
N ASP A 525 24.29 3.82 -13.34
CA ASP A 525 24.14 3.93 -14.77
C ASP A 525 22.75 3.39 -15.12
N VAL A 526 21.97 4.12 -15.91
CA VAL A 526 20.59 3.77 -16.23
C VAL A 526 20.21 4.26 -17.63
N VAL A 527 19.35 3.51 -18.29
CA VAL A 527 18.86 3.86 -19.63
C VAL A 527 18.03 5.15 -19.60
N ASP A 528 18.40 6.14 -20.40
CA ASP A 528 17.52 7.24 -20.82
C ASP A 528 16.51 6.67 -21.84
N PHE A 529 15.37 6.23 -21.35
CA PHE A 529 14.35 5.55 -22.15
C PHE A 529 13.81 6.42 -23.29
N THR A 530 13.70 7.73 -23.06
CA THR A 530 13.20 8.68 -24.05
C THR A 530 14.15 8.80 -25.26
N ASN A 531 15.47 8.80 -25.03
CA ASN A 531 16.46 9.05 -26.06
C ASN A 531 17.28 7.81 -26.44
N THR A 532 17.00 6.64 -25.82
CA THR A 532 17.62 5.32 -26.09
C THR A 532 19.17 5.36 -26.01
N ARG A 533 19.67 5.78 -24.87
CA ARG A 533 21.11 5.85 -24.55
C ARG A 533 21.34 5.60 -23.05
N LEU A 534 22.56 5.24 -22.69
CA LEU A 534 22.96 5.13 -21.28
C LEU A 534 23.21 6.53 -20.71
N GLY A 535 22.84 6.73 -19.44
CA GLY A 535 23.15 7.90 -18.68
C GLY A 535 23.52 7.53 -17.23
N ARG A 536 24.05 8.49 -16.48
CA ARG A 536 24.40 8.34 -15.07
C ARG A 536 23.46 9.15 -14.20
N SER A 537 22.76 8.49 -13.29
CA SER A 537 21.87 9.10 -12.31
C SER A 537 22.52 9.14 -10.93
N ASN A 538 22.54 10.31 -10.30
CA ASN A 538 22.94 10.49 -8.91
C ASN A 538 21.71 10.99 -8.15
N ARG A 539 21.26 10.23 -7.15
CA ARG A 539 20.10 10.57 -6.32
C ARG A 539 20.49 10.65 -4.85
N LEU A 540 20.18 11.76 -4.21
CA LEU A 540 20.36 11.98 -2.78
C LEU A 540 19.02 12.30 -2.13
N GLY A 541 18.64 11.53 -1.12
CA GLY A 541 17.36 11.66 -0.43
C GLY A 541 17.53 11.78 1.09
N PRO A 542 17.89 12.94 1.66
CA PRO A 542 17.88 13.15 3.10
C PRO A 542 16.48 13.31 3.66
N PHE A 543 16.31 12.89 4.92
CA PHE A 543 15.10 13.17 5.68
C PHE A 543 15.42 13.53 7.13
N ILE A 544 14.52 14.29 7.73
CA ILE A 544 14.53 14.59 9.16
C ILE A 544 13.13 14.52 9.72
N ARG A 545 12.98 13.87 10.88
CA ARG A 545 11.79 13.84 11.69
C ARG A 545 12.10 14.45 13.03
N LEU A 546 11.31 15.46 13.41
CA LEU A 546 11.41 16.13 14.68
C LEU A 546 10.10 16.07 15.43
N GLN A 547 10.16 15.80 16.72
CA GLN A 547 9.01 15.80 17.61
C GLN A 547 9.24 16.86 18.70
N PHE A 548 8.36 17.88 18.78
CA PHE A 548 8.41 18.94 19.78
C PHE A 548 7.32 18.73 20.84
N GLY A 549 7.74 18.39 22.05
CA GLY A 549 6.82 17.95 23.08
C GLY A 549 6.06 16.70 22.64
N ARG A 550 4.80 16.55 23.07
CA ARG A 550 3.95 15.41 22.74
C ARG A 550 2.99 15.67 21.58
N HIS A 551 2.95 16.86 21.04
CA HIS A 551 1.88 17.35 20.15
C HIS A 551 2.36 17.76 18.75
N LEU A 552 3.55 18.29 18.59
CA LEU A 552 4.01 18.88 17.32
C LEU A 552 5.02 17.97 16.64
N GLN A 553 4.67 17.46 15.47
CA GLN A 553 5.53 16.68 14.59
C GLN A 553 5.89 17.46 13.34
N PHE A 554 7.16 17.40 12.97
CA PHE A 554 7.71 17.99 11.76
C PHE A 554 8.48 16.93 10.98
N ASN A 555 8.07 16.66 9.76
CA ASN A 555 8.70 15.74 8.84
C ASN A 555 9.11 16.50 7.58
N LEU A 556 10.39 16.43 7.23
CA LEU A 556 10.90 16.97 5.98
C LEU A 556 11.69 15.90 5.25
N SER A 557 11.32 15.65 4.01
CA SER A 557 12.12 14.86 3.07
C SER A 557 12.45 15.67 1.83
N HIS A 558 13.64 15.43 1.30
CA HIS A 558 14.09 16.05 0.06
C HIS A 558 14.71 14.99 -0.83
N THR A 559 14.47 15.05 -2.12
CA THR A 559 15.12 14.22 -3.14
C THR A 559 15.71 15.11 -4.20
N LEU A 560 17.03 15.05 -4.32
CA LEU A 560 17.79 15.61 -5.43
C LEU A 560 18.15 14.49 -6.39
N GLN A 561 17.80 14.61 -7.66
CA GLN A 561 18.24 13.71 -8.73
C GLN A 561 18.91 14.52 -9.83
N GLN A 562 20.10 14.08 -10.20
CA GLN A 562 20.88 14.60 -11.31
C GLN A 562 21.13 13.48 -12.31
N PHE A 563 20.81 13.73 -13.57
CA PHE A 563 20.96 12.76 -14.64
C PHE A 563 21.89 13.33 -15.72
N ASP A 564 23.01 12.67 -15.93
CA ASP A 564 24.04 13.05 -16.89
C ASP A 564 24.08 12.06 -18.05
N VAL A 565 24.31 12.55 -19.24
CA VAL A 565 24.48 11.78 -20.48
C VAL A 565 25.69 12.30 -21.23
N ASP A 566 26.08 11.61 -22.29
CA ASP A 566 27.10 12.15 -23.22
C ASP A 566 26.64 13.51 -23.74
N GLY A 567 27.46 14.52 -23.51
CA GLY A 567 27.18 15.92 -23.86
C GLY A 567 26.77 16.81 -22.66
N GLY A 568 26.47 16.26 -21.48
CA GLY A 568 26.22 17.06 -20.28
C GLY A 568 25.07 16.60 -19.41
N ARG A 569 24.59 17.53 -18.56
CA ARG A 569 23.48 17.31 -17.64
C ARG A 569 22.15 17.29 -18.38
N LEU A 570 21.49 16.11 -18.47
CA LEU A 570 20.18 15.97 -19.10
C LEU A 570 19.09 16.67 -18.27
N PHE A 571 19.06 16.42 -16.97
CA PHE A 571 18.17 17.13 -16.04
C PHE A 571 18.67 17.15 -14.60
N THR A 572 18.16 18.11 -13.86
CA THR A 572 18.18 18.15 -12.39
C THR A 572 16.74 18.21 -11.90
N ALA A 573 16.39 17.35 -10.96
CA ALA A 573 15.07 17.35 -10.31
C ALA A 573 15.23 17.45 -8.78
N ASN A 574 14.44 18.34 -8.19
CA ASN A 574 14.34 18.52 -6.74
C ASN A 574 12.90 18.30 -6.32
N LEU A 575 12.67 17.40 -5.38
CA LEU A 575 11.38 17.16 -4.77
C LEU A 575 11.50 17.33 -3.26
N SER A 576 10.76 18.26 -2.70
CA SER A 576 10.67 18.48 -1.26
C SER A 576 9.25 18.22 -0.77
N ASP A 577 9.11 17.47 0.31
CA ASP A 577 7.86 17.24 1.02
C ASP A 577 8.04 17.64 2.48
N LEU A 578 7.27 18.62 2.91
CA LEU A 578 7.21 19.08 4.29
C LEU A 578 5.82 18.80 4.84
N ARG A 579 5.75 18.07 5.96
CA ARG A 579 4.54 17.84 6.73
C ARG A 579 4.74 18.27 8.17
N THR A 580 3.91 19.21 8.62
CA THR A 580 3.87 19.64 9.99
C THR A 580 2.50 19.35 10.57
N THR A 581 2.44 18.51 11.60
CA THR A 581 1.19 18.10 12.26
C THR A 581 1.19 18.54 13.70
N TYR A 582 0.19 19.33 14.08
CA TYR A 582 -0.10 19.60 15.48
C TYR A 582 -1.27 18.72 15.92
N GLN A 583 -0.98 17.75 16.76
CA GLN A 583 -1.96 16.82 17.32
C GLN A 583 -2.51 17.39 18.60
N PHE A 584 -3.79 17.81 18.64
CA PHE A 584 -4.42 18.35 19.85
C PHE A 584 -4.66 17.24 20.88
N THR A 585 -5.18 16.12 20.42
CA THR A 585 -5.49 14.91 21.20
C THR A 585 -5.31 13.67 20.31
N ALA A 586 -5.48 12.48 20.82
CA ALA A 586 -5.54 11.25 20.00
C ALA A 586 -6.65 11.27 18.91
N LYS A 587 -7.58 12.24 18.97
CA LYS A 587 -8.77 12.32 18.08
C LYS A 587 -8.74 13.51 17.12
N SER A 588 -7.84 14.49 17.27
CA SER A 588 -7.89 15.71 16.46
C SER A 588 -6.52 16.28 16.15
N PHE A 589 -6.35 16.70 14.91
CA PHE A 589 -5.12 17.33 14.45
C PHE A 589 -5.35 18.45 13.45
N LEU A 590 -4.33 19.29 13.31
CA LEU A 590 -4.16 20.24 12.21
C LEU A 590 -2.86 19.90 11.49
N ARG A 591 -2.94 19.64 10.18
CA ARG A 591 -1.78 19.30 9.34
C ARG A 591 -1.57 20.34 8.25
N PHE A 592 -0.35 20.80 8.12
CA PHE A 592 0.12 21.57 6.99
C PHE A 592 1.05 20.70 6.16
N THR A 593 0.78 20.58 4.85
CA THR A 593 1.61 19.85 3.88
C THR A 593 2.04 20.84 2.79
N LEU A 594 3.34 20.83 2.47
CA LEU A 594 3.91 21.59 1.37
C LEU A 594 4.77 20.67 0.51
N GLN A 595 4.42 20.58 -0.77
CA GLN A 595 5.16 19.79 -1.74
C GLN A 595 5.69 20.71 -2.84
N TYR A 596 6.99 20.65 -3.09
CA TYR A 596 7.66 21.45 -4.09
C TYR A 596 8.49 20.54 -5.01
N ASN A 597 8.22 20.63 -6.31
CA ASN A 597 8.91 19.91 -7.36
C ASN A 597 9.50 20.90 -8.35
N ASP A 598 10.81 20.89 -8.56
CA ASP A 598 11.53 21.76 -9.52
C ASP A 598 12.36 20.86 -10.45
N ARG A 599 12.11 20.96 -11.74
CA ARG A 599 12.79 20.20 -12.78
C ARG A 599 13.41 21.15 -13.80
N GLU A 600 14.71 21.01 -14.01
CA GLU A 600 15.46 21.76 -15.02
C GLU A 600 16.08 20.77 -16.02
N ARG A 601 15.90 21.02 -17.31
CA ARG A 601 16.35 20.17 -18.43
C ARG A 601 17.19 20.95 -19.42
N ASP A 602 18.21 20.30 -19.97
CA ASP A 602 18.90 20.81 -21.14
C ASP A 602 18.17 20.36 -22.42
N GLN A 603 17.43 21.27 -23.03
CA GLN A 603 16.62 21.00 -24.23
C GLN A 603 17.45 20.45 -25.41
N SER A 604 18.73 20.83 -25.50
CA SER A 604 19.62 20.40 -26.59
C SER A 604 19.95 18.90 -26.53
N LEU A 605 19.75 18.26 -25.39
CA LEU A 605 20.05 16.84 -25.14
C LEU A 605 18.85 15.92 -25.34
N TYR A 606 17.67 16.48 -25.71
CA TYR A 606 16.44 15.71 -25.95
C TYR A 606 16.14 15.62 -27.45
N LEU A 607 15.67 14.45 -27.89
CA LEU A 607 15.21 14.24 -29.27
C LEU A 607 13.84 14.86 -29.56
N SER A 608 13.06 15.12 -28.53
CA SER A 608 11.75 15.78 -28.61
C SER A 608 11.75 17.10 -27.88
N SER A 609 10.83 17.98 -28.24
CA SER A 609 10.67 19.24 -27.52
C SER A 609 10.23 19.01 -26.07
N VAL A 610 11.01 19.51 -25.13
CA VAL A 610 10.71 19.48 -23.70
C VAL A 610 10.78 20.90 -23.12
N GLN A 611 10.13 21.15 -22.02
CA GLN A 611 10.28 22.42 -21.30
C GLN A 611 11.62 22.44 -20.56
N ARG A 612 12.35 23.55 -20.67
CA ARG A 612 13.62 23.74 -19.97
C ARG A 612 13.42 23.71 -18.47
N ARG A 613 12.36 24.36 -17.98
CA ARG A 613 12.05 24.41 -16.56
C ARG A 613 10.58 24.12 -16.29
N SER A 614 10.32 23.32 -15.27
CA SER A 614 8.97 23.14 -14.74
C SER A 614 9.02 23.06 -13.23
N LYS A 615 8.14 23.84 -12.57
CA LYS A 615 7.96 23.79 -11.11
C LYS A 615 6.51 23.54 -10.80
N ASP A 616 6.27 22.74 -9.78
CA ASP A 616 4.96 22.53 -9.21
C ASP A 616 5.05 22.75 -7.70
N LEU A 617 4.13 23.52 -7.15
CA LEU A 617 4.00 23.79 -5.73
C LEU A 617 2.58 23.48 -5.29
N THR A 618 2.43 22.62 -4.30
CA THR A 618 1.14 22.29 -3.69
C THR A 618 1.21 22.55 -2.20
N ALA A 619 0.27 23.30 -1.68
CA ALA A 619 0.10 23.55 -0.25
C ALA A 619 -1.28 23.06 0.19
N GLN A 620 -1.36 22.39 1.34
CA GLN A 620 -2.61 21.92 1.93
C GLN A 620 -2.63 22.22 3.42
N LEU A 621 -3.75 22.70 3.92
CA LEU A 621 -4.06 22.80 5.34
C LEU A 621 -5.29 21.94 5.62
N LEU A 622 -5.15 20.97 6.52
CA LEU A 622 -6.19 20.00 6.87
C LEU A 622 -6.42 19.97 8.38
N TYR A 623 -7.64 20.21 8.80
CA TYR A 623 -8.10 19.88 10.15
C TYR A 623 -8.95 18.61 10.13
N SER A 624 -8.71 17.72 11.07
CA SER A 624 -9.46 16.48 11.27
C SER A 624 -9.92 16.35 12.71
N TYR A 625 -11.15 15.89 12.88
CA TYR A 625 -11.68 15.44 14.18
C TYR A 625 -12.31 14.06 14.00
N ARG A 626 -11.82 13.08 14.76
CA ARG A 626 -12.27 11.69 14.76
C ARG A 626 -13.06 11.39 16.04
N PHE A 627 -14.36 11.23 15.93
CA PHE A 627 -15.20 10.81 17.05
C PHE A 627 -15.00 9.30 17.33
N THR A 628 -15.07 8.50 16.26
CA THR A 628 -14.78 7.05 16.25
C THR A 628 -13.99 6.73 14.97
N ALA A 629 -13.55 5.48 14.77
CA ALA A 629 -12.87 5.07 13.56
C ALA A 629 -13.65 5.43 12.26
N ALA A 630 -14.99 5.35 12.28
CA ALA A 630 -15.86 5.59 11.13
C ALA A 630 -16.64 6.93 11.19
N THR A 631 -16.71 7.61 12.36
CA THR A 631 -17.33 8.93 12.47
C THR A 631 -16.26 10.00 12.50
N ARG A 632 -16.14 10.76 11.39
CA ARG A 632 -15.06 11.72 11.18
C ARG A 632 -15.56 13.02 10.58
N PHE A 633 -14.89 14.11 10.92
CA PHE A 633 -15.06 15.41 10.30
C PHE A 633 -13.73 15.89 9.77
N PHE A 634 -13.73 16.33 8.52
CA PHE A 634 -12.58 16.95 7.87
C PHE A 634 -12.98 18.32 7.30
N ILE A 635 -12.06 19.27 7.38
CA ILE A 635 -12.15 20.52 6.66
C ILE A 635 -10.76 20.90 6.19
N GLY A 636 -10.64 21.31 4.95
CA GLY A 636 -9.34 21.60 4.37
C GLY A 636 -9.38 22.63 3.25
N TYR A 637 -8.20 23.19 3.02
CA TYR A 637 -7.90 24.06 1.92
C TYR A 637 -6.64 23.55 1.20
N SER A 638 -6.65 23.53 -0.11
CA SER A 638 -5.47 23.26 -0.93
C SER A 638 -5.30 24.28 -2.04
N ASP A 639 -4.04 24.53 -2.37
CA ASP A 639 -3.61 25.42 -3.45
C ASP A 639 -2.57 24.69 -4.29
N ALA A 640 -2.71 24.72 -5.61
CA ALA A 640 -1.73 24.20 -6.54
C ALA A 640 -1.27 25.30 -7.51
N SER A 641 0.03 25.39 -7.65
CA SER A 641 0.69 26.42 -8.46
C SER A 641 1.75 25.76 -9.35
N PHE A 642 2.04 26.35 -10.50
CA PHE A 642 3.04 25.87 -11.43
C PHE A 642 3.87 26.98 -12.04
N GLN A 643 5.02 26.64 -12.58
CA GLN A 643 5.84 27.46 -13.45
C GLN A 643 6.37 26.63 -14.61
N ASP A 644 6.32 27.16 -15.81
CA ASP A 644 7.00 26.61 -16.99
C ASP A 644 7.81 27.71 -17.72
N ASP A 645 8.39 27.40 -18.88
CA ASP A 645 9.24 28.33 -19.63
C ASP A 645 8.54 29.63 -20.09
N ARG A 646 7.22 29.72 -19.95
CA ARG A 646 6.43 30.88 -20.33
C ARG A 646 6.33 31.94 -19.22
N PHE A 647 6.68 31.55 -17.95
CA PHE A 647 6.45 32.39 -16.79
C PHE A 647 7.71 32.55 -15.94
N ASP A 648 7.95 33.76 -15.44
CA ASP A 648 9.09 34.06 -14.58
C ASP A 648 8.83 33.69 -13.10
N SER A 649 7.56 33.53 -12.72
CA SER A 649 7.11 33.24 -11.36
C SER A 649 6.25 31.96 -11.31
N ILE A 650 6.10 31.41 -10.09
CA ILE A 650 5.16 30.31 -9.84
C ILE A 650 3.75 30.89 -9.80
N GLU A 651 2.86 30.38 -10.66
CA GLU A 651 1.52 30.88 -10.86
C GLU A 651 0.46 29.91 -10.30
N PRO A 652 -0.47 30.37 -9.47
CA PRO A 652 -1.53 29.52 -8.94
C PRO A 652 -2.53 29.15 -10.03
N ILE A 653 -2.91 27.85 -10.10
CA ILE A 653 -3.85 27.30 -11.11
C ILE A 653 -5.06 26.60 -10.52
N ASN A 654 -4.98 26.20 -9.26
CA ASN A 654 -6.08 25.55 -8.58
C ASN A 654 -6.15 26.04 -7.14
N ARG A 655 -7.36 26.24 -6.66
CA ARG A 655 -7.68 26.45 -5.24
C ARG A 655 -8.89 25.63 -4.90
N SER A 656 -8.81 24.87 -3.83
CA SER A 656 -9.88 24.00 -3.42
C SER A 656 -10.12 24.13 -1.93
N PHE A 657 -11.37 24.31 -1.57
CA PHE A 657 -11.87 24.17 -0.21
C PHE A 657 -12.78 22.96 -0.16
N PHE A 658 -12.64 22.14 0.87
CA PHE A 658 -13.52 20.99 1.07
C PHE A 658 -13.89 20.83 2.53
N ALA A 659 -15.08 20.28 2.76
CA ALA A 659 -15.52 19.78 4.05
C ALA A 659 -16.18 18.41 3.85
N LYS A 660 -15.87 17.47 4.74
CA LYS A 660 -16.38 16.10 4.71
C LYS A 660 -16.83 15.69 6.11
N PHE A 661 -18.00 15.07 6.19
CA PHE A 661 -18.53 14.50 7.42
C PHE A 661 -19.02 13.08 7.16
N THR A 662 -18.56 12.13 7.97
CA THR A 662 -19.06 10.75 7.99
C THR A 662 -19.60 10.45 9.37
N TYR A 663 -20.70 9.71 9.45
CA TYR A 663 -21.33 9.34 10.72
C TYR A 663 -21.68 7.85 10.73
N ALA A 664 -21.04 7.08 11.60
CA ALA A 664 -21.34 5.67 11.78
C ALA A 664 -22.50 5.49 12.76
N TRP A 665 -23.65 5.08 12.24
CA TRP A 665 -24.81 4.72 13.05
C TRP A 665 -24.84 3.20 13.23
N GLN A 666 -24.86 2.79 14.49
CA GLN A 666 -24.93 1.39 14.90
C GLN A 666 -26.20 1.22 15.76
N PRO A 667 -27.34 0.74 15.19
CA PRO A 667 -28.61 0.59 15.88
C PRO A 667 -28.61 -0.49 16.96
#